data_153e60b896714246871fcbb717aa5c87
#
_entry.id   153e60b896714246871fcbb717aa5c87
#
_cell.length_a   1.000
_cell.length_b   1.000
_cell.length_c   1.000
_cell.angle_alpha   90.00
_cell.angle_beta   90.00
_cell.angle_gamma   90.00
#
_symmetry.space_group_name_H-M   'P 1'
#
loop_
_entity.id
_entity.type
_entity.pdbx_description
1 polymer ?
#
loop_
_entity_poly.entity_id
_entity_poly.type
_entity_poly.pdbx_seq_one_letter_code
_entity_poly.pdbx_strand_id
1 'polypeptide(L)'
;MTKIHIYFIFILVGLNSAYAQNLYLKDVYTNEPISFGKIYPEFEKPFLSDIDGKFKLVNVNQNFSVKATSYIDTTITLTNGDSIIFLTPNLKSLENVTVKPGINPAEVIMAKVIANRKKNHPLENDGFISKQYSKYIFDVDQETRKNIFDTIMFPKPDSNIIRARNFLDKQYFFITESASRHFFEPPYKEKEIIDAFKVSGINDPLFSTFAQEMQSFHFYDNQVSVLGKQYVNPIAFGSLNRYLFVLEDSTFNQNDTTYTIYYRPRLNKNFDGLTGRLFINTNGYAIEKVVAEPFNKDTSGIDINIVQEYRFTNNTKWFPYKLSTTIDLKTAMITYGKEKNQSGFLQGKGSTYIESVSFNPKELEKERFNNVSIQTSDKANRISDTTWNRLRQNELNSKELKTYHVVDSFAKAENLDKYLFFAKVLATGKIPVSFFNIDLKRVFNYNAYEKYRFGLGIETSEKLMKPLLFGAYFGYGTGDKTIKYGGYSTLFLNRKTGTKLNLYIQSDVSEVGATKPFFSPGLFSNESLRYLFVSNMAMQEKYGATFSTTIRSNMGIQLDVNRHNLNFKNGYQYNGLSTFNALETSLIWSWNIREKVNLIGNQRVSMGTNYPRFQVQFDRGWIPTDYTEFLSYSRLNLSISQNVTVIGIGKLSWSFKGGMANGNVPLNYFFALQASRQNWSVSVPNSFETVGVNEFYHKKSASVFTRFTFNAIRTKAKWNQPQFGFHYAYGIGEFENKSEHNIEFKSMDKGLHEAGIFLNGLLTSGNSSIGLGSFYRFGYYSNEDWKKNIVPKIVVGFTF
;
A
#
# COMPACT_ATOMS: atom_id res chain seq x y z
N MET A 1 -33.22 20.23 -76.16
CA MET A 1 -31.84 20.02 -76.57
C MET A 1 -31.07 21.27 -76.26
N THR A 2 -30.43 21.37 -75.21
CA THR A 2 -29.33 22.38 -74.88
C THR A 2 -28.55 21.91 -73.68
N LYS A 3 -27.27 21.59 -73.86
CA LYS A 3 -26.31 21.14 -72.86
C LYS A 3 -25.90 22.37 -72.07
N ILE A 4 -26.04 22.31 -70.77
CA ILE A 4 -25.42 23.29 -69.84
C ILE A 4 -24.19 22.62 -69.26
N HIS A 5 -23.01 23.17 -69.52
CA HIS A 5 -21.73 22.84 -68.97
C HIS A 5 -21.59 23.63 -67.66
N ILE A 6 -21.54 22.94 -66.52
CA ILE A 6 -21.19 23.53 -65.20
C ILE A 6 -19.69 23.33 -64.99
N TYR A 7 -18.91 24.45 -64.98
CA TYR A 7 -17.52 24.47 -64.55
C TYR A 7 -17.46 24.37 -63.03
N PHE A 8 -16.88 23.30 -62.54
CA PHE A 8 -16.47 23.17 -61.12
C PHE A 8 -15.13 23.84 -60.97
N ILE A 9 -15.08 24.99 -60.28
CA ILE A 9 -13.84 25.60 -59.81
C ILE A 9 -13.41 24.89 -58.53
N PHE A 10 -12.37 24.07 -58.58
CA PHE A 10 -11.69 23.54 -57.44
C PHE A 10 -10.82 24.64 -56.78
N ILE A 11 -11.28 25.24 -55.68
CA ILE A 11 -10.46 26.02 -54.80
C ILE A 11 -9.60 25.04 -53.98
N LEU A 12 -8.36 24.88 -54.34
CA LEU A 12 -7.33 24.20 -53.51
C LEU A 12 -6.97 25.14 -52.33
N VAL A 13 -7.70 24.97 -51.22
CA VAL A 13 -7.26 25.47 -49.91
C VAL A 13 -6.15 24.56 -49.47
N GLY A 14 -4.90 25.00 -49.58
CA GLY A 14 -3.75 24.32 -49.00
C GLY A 14 -3.92 24.25 -47.49
N LEU A 15 -4.34 23.12 -46.97
CA LEU A 15 -4.20 22.76 -45.56
C LEU A 15 -2.71 22.60 -45.30
N ASN A 16 -2.05 23.65 -44.83
CA ASN A 16 -0.76 23.51 -44.14
C ASN A 16 -1.00 22.68 -42.88
N SER A 17 -0.78 21.39 -42.99
CA SER A 17 -0.70 20.49 -41.82
C SER A 17 0.52 20.93 -41.03
N ALA A 18 0.31 21.62 -39.91
CA ALA A 18 1.37 21.90 -38.96
C ALA A 18 1.84 20.58 -38.36
N TYR A 19 2.94 20.03 -38.85
CA TYR A 19 3.57 18.85 -38.29
C TYR A 19 4.27 19.27 -36.98
N ALA A 20 3.70 18.88 -35.82
CA ALA A 20 4.40 19.01 -34.53
C ALA A 20 5.55 18.00 -34.47
N GLN A 21 6.78 18.48 -34.51
CA GLN A 21 7.99 17.66 -34.44
C GLN A 21 8.38 17.41 -32.98
N ASN A 22 8.74 16.15 -32.64
CA ASN A 22 9.31 15.82 -31.34
C ASN A 22 10.77 16.19 -31.31
N LEU A 23 11.17 17.04 -30.38
CA LEU A 23 12.52 17.54 -30.16
C LEU A 23 13.06 17.08 -28.83
N TYR A 24 14.40 16.93 -28.74
CA TYR A 24 15.08 16.45 -27.53
C TYR A 24 16.24 17.38 -27.19
N LEU A 25 16.35 17.81 -25.94
CA LEU A 25 17.52 18.50 -25.40
C LEU A 25 18.52 17.49 -24.84
N LYS A 26 19.79 17.63 -25.26
CA LYS A 26 20.88 16.77 -24.79
C LYS A 26 22.12 17.57 -24.47
N ASP A 27 22.92 17.07 -23.54
CA ASP A 27 24.25 17.59 -23.24
C ASP A 27 25.22 17.27 -24.39
N VAL A 28 26.00 18.28 -24.83
CA VAL A 28 26.92 18.13 -25.98
C VAL A 28 28.07 17.17 -25.70
N TYR A 29 28.48 16.97 -24.42
CA TYR A 29 29.62 16.14 -24.06
C TYR A 29 29.20 14.73 -23.60
N THR A 30 28.12 14.63 -22.83
CA THR A 30 27.69 13.38 -22.25
C THR A 30 26.61 12.66 -23.07
N ASN A 31 25.97 13.38 -24.00
CA ASN A 31 24.81 12.91 -24.77
C ASN A 31 23.61 12.50 -23.90
N GLU A 32 23.63 12.87 -22.61
CA GLU A 32 22.52 12.63 -21.68
C GLU A 32 21.39 13.65 -21.91
N PRO A 33 20.12 13.26 -21.66
CA PRO A 33 18.99 14.16 -21.80
C PRO A 33 19.04 15.29 -20.75
N ILE A 34 18.79 16.53 -21.20
CA ILE A 34 18.67 17.68 -20.31
C ILE A 34 17.20 17.85 -19.94
N SER A 35 16.88 17.41 -18.72
CA SER A 35 15.54 17.51 -18.20
C SER A 35 15.15 18.95 -17.91
N PHE A 36 13.91 19.30 -18.25
CA PHE A 36 13.27 20.56 -17.86
C PHE A 36 13.94 21.83 -18.37
N GLY A 37 14.58 21.77 -19.52
CA GLY A 37 15.03 22.98 -20.23
C GLY A 37 13.82 23.86 -20.55
N LYS A 38 13.93 25.17 -20.29
CA LYS A 38 12.90 26.16 -20.62
C LYS A 38 13.02 26.54 -22.09
N ILE A 39 11.92 26.34 -22.81
CA ILE A 39 11.81 26.68 -24.23
C ILE A 39 11.02 27.98 -24.35
N TYR A 40 11.58 28.95 -25.04
CA TYR A 40 10.96 30.24 -25.33
C TYR A 40 10.75 30.37 -26.85
N PRO A 41 9.61 29.86 -27.37
CA PRO A 41 9.27 30.02 -28.75
C PRO A 41 8.91 31.49 -29.06
N GLU A 42 9.10 31.90 -30.30
CA GLU A 42 8.81 33.28 -30.74
C GLU A 42 7.29 33.57 -30.75
N PHE A 43 6.47 32.55 -31.10
CA PHE A 43 5.01 32.70 -31.29
C PHE A 43 4.16 31.86 -30.32
N GLU A 44 4.76 31.20 -29.34
CA GLU A 44 4.07 30.37 -28.38
C GLU A 44 4.45 30.81 -26.95
N LYS A 45 3.63 30.38 -25.97
CA LYS A 45 3.99 30.63 -24.56
C LYS A 45 5.19 29.75 -24.18
N PRO A 46 6.12 30.26 -23.33
CA PRO A 46 7.22 29.45 -22.83
C PRO A 46 6.73 28.20 -22.09
N PHE A 47 7.44 27.08 -22.25
CA PHE A 47 7.16 25.83 -21.61
C PHE A 47 8.45 25.05 -21.30
N LEU A 48 8.34 23.92 -20.59
CA LEU A 48 9.48 23.10 -20.20
C LEU A 48 9.52 21.81 -21.02
N SER A 49 10.74 21.32 -21.32
CA SER A 49 10.92 19.94 -21.77
C SER A 49 10.56 18.96 -20.65
N ASP A 50 10.28 17.71 -21.02
CA ASP A 50 10.05 16.66 -20.03
C ASP A 50 11.37 16.12 -19.40
N ILE A 51 11.25 15.05 -18.58
CA ILE A 51 12.41 14.44 -17.90
C ILE A 51 13.42 13.85 -18.87
N ASP A 52 12.99 13.42 -20.04
CA ASP A 52 13.83 12.87 -21.10
C ASP A 52 14.34 13.96 -22.06
N GLY A 53 14.20 15.25 -21.66
CA GLY A 53 14.56 16.40 -22.47
C GLY A 53 13.64 16.61 -23.67
N LYS A 54 12.54 15.89 -23.80
CA LYS A 54 11.63 15.90 -24.93
C LYS A 54 10.64 17.06 -24.84
N PHE A 55 10.35 17.69 -25.97
CA PHE A 55 9.31 18.71 -26.11
C PHE A 55 8.75 18.75 -27.53
N LYS A 56 7.66 19.49 -27.73
CA LYS A 56 7.03 19.69 -29.05
C LYS A 56 6.85 21.17 -29.33
N LEU A 57 7.16 21.57 -30.55
CA LEU A 57 6.81 22.87 -31.12
C LEU A 57 5.68 22.67 -32.14
N VAL A 58 4.67 23.53 -32.06
CA VAL A 58 3.54 23.50 -32.99
C VAL A 58 3.97 24.08 -34.34
N ASN A 59 4.86 25.08 -34.31
CA ASN A 59 5.40 25.70 -35.52
C ASN A 59 6.90 25.46 -35.58
N VAL A 60 7.37 24.66 -36.54
CA VAL A 60 8.79 24.27 -36.68
C VAL A 60 9.65 25.34 -37.36
N ASN A 61 9.06 26.35 -38.00
CA ASN A 61 9.77 27.39 -38.70
C ASN A 61 9.91 28.68 -37.88
N GLN A 62 10.08 28.57 -36.59
CA GLN A 62 10.28 29.72 -35.69
C GLN A 62 11.60 29.59 -34.95
N ASN A 63 12.16 30.76 -34.62
CA ASN A 63 13.28 30.81 -33.68
C ASN A 63 12.78 30.53 -32.27
N PHE A 64 13.58 29.87 -31.49
CA PHE A 64 13.30 29.69 -30.05
C PHE A 64 14.61 29.71 -29.28
N SER A 65 14.56 30.19 -28.06
CA SER A 65 15.69 30.12 -27.14
C SER A 65 15.43 29.03 -26.10
N VAL A 66 16.49 28.34 -25.70
CA VAL A 66 16.48 27.35 -24.67
C VAL A 66 17.35 27.78 -23.52
N LYS A 67 16.82 27.71 -22.31
CA LYS A 67 17.53 27.98 -21.06
C LYS A 67 17.45 26.73 -20.18
N ALA A 68 18.60 26.25 -19.74
CA ALA A 68 18.66 25.13 -18.79
C ALA A 68 19.69 25.46 -17.71
N THR A 69 19.39 25.02 -16.48
CA THR A 69 20.29 25.29 -15.33
C THR A 69 21.66 24.67 -15.57
N SER A 70 22.71 25.43 -15.42
CA SER A 70 24.11 25.05 -15.69
C SER A 70 24.49 24.89 -17.16
N TYR A 71 23.67 25.38 -18.07
CA TYR A 71 23.95 25.43 -19.51
C TYR A 71 23.96 26.88 -20.04
N ILE A 72 24.62 27.06 -21.15
CA ILE A 72 24.63 28.37 -21.84
C ILE A 72 23.29 28.56 -22.55
N ASP A 73 22.66 29.73 -22.36
CA ASP A 73 21.45 30.12 -23.08
C ASP A 73 21.70 30.08 -24.58
N THR A 74 20.93 29.29 -25.30
CA THR A 74 21.15 29.04 -26.73
C THR A 74 19.88 29.37 -27.52
N THR A 75 20.03 30.19 -28.55
CA THR A 75 18.96 30.45 -29.52
C THR A 75 19.15 29.56 -30.74
N ILE A 76 18.07 28.92 -31.17
CA ILE A 76 18.08 27.85 -32.16
C ILE A 76 17.10 28.21 -33.29
N THR A 77 17.57 28.04 -34.51
CA THR A 77 16.75 28.01 -35.70
C THR A 77 16.73 26.58 -36.20
N LEU A 78 15.56 25.91 -36.22
CA LEU A 78 15.47 24.52 -36.68
C LEU A 78 15.66 24.48 -38.18
N THR A 79 16.51 23.56 -38.63
CA THR A 79 16.59 23.12 -40.01
C THR A 79 15.76 21.83 -40.15
N ASN A 80 15.15 21.61 -41.34
CA ASN A 80 14.34 20.42 -41.63
C ASN A 80 15.17 19.13 -41.38
N GLY A 81 14.82 18.37 -40.35
CA GLY A 81 15.46 17.09 -40.01
C GLY A 81 16.05 17.04 -38.60
N ASP A 82 16.28 18.17 -37.92
CA ASP A 82 16.86 18.19 -36.59
C ASP A 82 15.82 17.76 -35.55
N SER A 83 16.10 16.65 -34.86
CA SER A 83 15.26 16.17 -33.74
C SER A 83 15.98 16.25 -32.39
N ILE A 84 17.28 16.55 -32.36
CA ILE A 84 18.11 16.66 -31.17
C ILE A 84 18.81 18.00 -31.11
N ILE A 85 18.70 18.66 -29.97
CA ILE A 85 19.31 19.94 -29.66
C ILE A 85 20.34 19.75 -28.59
N PHE A 86 21.60 20.10 -28.88
CA PHE A 86 22.69 20.00 -27.93
C PHE A 86 22.92 21.34 -27.24
N LEU A 87 22.96 21.30 -25.89
CA LEU A 87 23.35 22.47 -25.09
C LEU A 87 24.74 22.27 -24.50
N THR A 88 25.50 23.39 -24.44
CA THR A 88 26.85 23.43 -23.88
C THR A 88 26.77 23.77 -22.38
N PRO A 89 27.39 22.99 -21.48
CA PRO A 89 27.47 23.33 -20.06
C PRO A 89 28.17 24.68 -19.84
N ASN A 90 27.61 25.49 -18.95
CA ASN A 90 28.22 26.75 -18.53
C ASN A 90 29.25 26.48 -17.43
N LEU A 91 30.50 26.30 -17.80
CA LEU A 91 31.62 26.02 -16.90
C LEU A 91 32.14 27.27 -16.17
N LYS A 92 31.35 28.34 -16.02
CA LYS A 92 31.76 29.46 -15.17
C LYS A 92 32.01 28.94 -13.75
N SER A 93 33.24 29.01 -13.30
CA SER A 93 33.67 28.86 -11.92
C SER A 93 32.71 29.63 -11.00
N LEU A 94 32.13 28.91 -10.02
CA LEU A 94 31.35 29.55 -8.97
C LEU A 94 32.24 30.56 -8.26
N GLU A 95 32.03 31.86 -8.53
CA GLU A 95 32.54 32.89 -7.65
C GLU A 95 32.05 32.64 -6.25
N ASN A 96 32.92 32.75 -5.26
CA ASN A 96 32.64 32.56 -3.86
C ASN A 96 31.37 33.29 -3.46
N VAL A 97 30.28 32.58 -3.24
CA VAL A 97 29.02 33.14 -2.74
C VAL A 97 29.28 33.59 -1.31
N THR A 98 29.47 34.85 -1.12
CA THR A 98 29.54 35.49 0.19
C THR A 98 28.15 35.40 0.82
N VAL A 99 27.92 34.47 1.71
CA VAL A 99 26.67 34.32 2.47
C VAL A 99 26.60 35.52 3.43
N LYS A 100 25.88 36.58 3.02
CA LYS A 100 25.52 37.66 3.94
C LYS A 100 24.45 37.12 4.90
N PRO A 101 24.56 37.43 6.21
CA PRO A 101 23.49 37.09 7.15
C PRO A 101 22.26 37.93 6.78
N GLY A 102 21.24 37.27 6.22
CA GLY A 102 19.99 37.83 5.78
C GLY A 102 18.90 36.79 5.70
N ILE A 103 17.66 37.23 5.60
CA ILE A 103 16.51 36.33 5.46
C ILE A 103 16.66 35.61 4.10
N ASN A 104 16.65 34.25 4.16
CA ASN A 104 16.73 33.44 2.94
C ASN A 104 15.48 33.65 2.08
N PRO A 105 15.61 34.22 0.86
CA PRO A 105 14.46 34.54 0.00
C PRO A 105 13.64 33.28 -0.35
N ALA A 106 14.27 32.11 -0.47
CA ALA A 106 13.57 30.88 -0.71
C ALA A 106 12.65 30.51 0.46
N GLU A 107 13.08 30.74 1.71
CA GLU A 107 12.24 30.47 2.89
C GLU A 107 11.03 31.42 2.96
N VAL A 108 11.18 32.68 2.53
CA VAL A 108 10.05 33.62 2.45
C VAL A 108 9.02 33.17 1.42
N ILE A 109 9.45 32.69 0.26
CA ILE A 109 8.57 32.16 -0.79
C ILE A 109 7.89 30.90 -0.27
N MET A 110 8.65 29.98 0.32
CA MET A 110 8.13 28.71 0.84
C MET A 110 7.14 28.90 2.01
N ALA A 111 7.33 29.91 2.85
CA ALA A 111 6.35 30.28 3.87
C ALA A 111 4.99 30.63 3.24
N LYS A 112 4.99 31.39 2.13
CA LYS A 112 3.77 31.71 1.38
C LYS A 112 3.15 30.48 0.71
N VAL A 113 3.96 29.57 0.16
CA VAL A 113 3.49 28.28 -0.39
C VAL A 113 2.80 27.47 0.67
N ILE A 114 3.42 27.30 1.85
CA ILE A 114 2.85 26.53 2.99
C ILE A 114 1.56 27.18 3.49
N ALA A 115 1.50 28.51 3.57
CA ALA A 115 0.30 29.24 3.98
C ALA A 115 -0.87 29.03 3.00
N ASN A 116 -0.57 29.04 1.68
CA ASN A 116 -1.58 28.86 0.63
C ASN A 116 -1.85 27.36 0.28
N ARG A 117 -1.18 26.42 0.96
CA ARG A 117 -1.26 25.00 0.62
C ARG A 117 -2.70 24.47 0.59
N LYS A 118 -3.51 24.77 1.58
CA LYS A 118 -4.93 24.36 1.64
C LYS A 118 -5.75 24.92 0.49
N LYS A 119 -5.50 26.19 0.10
CA LYS A 119 -6.21 26.83 -1.01
C LYS A 119 -5.90 26.14 -2.34
N ASN A 120 -4.64 25.75 -2.53
CA ASN A 120 -4.17 25.11 -3.76
C ASN A 120 -4.32 23.59 -3.76
N HIS A 121 -4.76 22.99 -2.66
CA HIS A 121 -4.93 21.54 -2.54
C HIS A 121 -6.11 21.06 -3.40
N PRO A 122 -5.91 20.13 -4.35
CA PRO A 122 -6.98 19.67 -5.26
C PRO A 122 -8.16 19.03 -4.55
N LEU A 123 -7.91 18.34 -3.42
CA LEU A 123 -8.90 17.55 -2.67
C LEU A 123 -9.41 18.26 -1.40
N GLU A 124 -9.49 19.60 -1.36
CA GLU A 124 -9.98 20.28 -0.14
C GLU A 124 -11.21 21.15 -0.38
N ASN A 125 -11.22 21.98 -1.41
CA ASN A 125 -12.18 23.09 -1.45
C ASN A 125 -13.38 22.85 -2.39
N ASP A 126 -13.15 22.26 -3.56
CA ASP A 126 -14.16 22.09 -4.60
C ASP A 126 -14.32 20.63 -4.97
N GLY A 127 -15.59 20.23 -5.14
CA GLY A 127 -15.89 18.95 -5.78
C GLY A 127 -15.50 18.96 -7.25
N PHE A 128 -15.09 17.84 -7.79
CA PHE A 128 -14.78 17.77 -9.23
C PHE A 128 -15.07 16.39 -9.82
N ILE A 129 -15.18 16.38 -11.15
CA ILE A 129 -15.08 15.19 -11.98
C ILE A 129 -13.96 15.43 -12.98
N SER A 130 -12.94 14.55 -12.99
CA SER A 130 -11.88 14.59 -13.99
C SER A 130 -11.83 13.31 -14.82
N LYS A 131 -11.42 13.43 -16.08
CA LYS A 131 -11.09 12.31 -16.96
C LYS A 131 -9.58 12.20 -17.04
N GLN A 132 -9.08 10.98 -16.92
CA GLN A 132 -7.66 10.75 -16.94
C GLN A 132 -7.30 9.52 -17.77
N TYR A 133 -6.14 9.58 -18.39
CA TYR A 133 -5.52 8.48 -19.12
C TYR A 133 -4.18 8.16 -18.47
N SER A 134 -3.96 6.91 -18.14
CA SER A 134 -2.72 6.44 -17.52
C SER A 134 -2.06 5.36 -18.37
N LYS A 135 -0.75 5.43 -18.50
CA LYS A 135 0.10 4.43 -19.16
C LYS A 135 1.28 4.08 -18.28
N TYR A 136 1.49 2.79 -18.04
CA TYR A 136 2.63 2.26 -17.29
C TYR A 136 3.38 1.27 -18.13
N ILE A 137 4.72 1.40 -18.16
CA ILE A 137 5.66 0.58 -18.91
C ILE A 137 6.67 0.00 -17.94
N PHE A 138 6.93 -1.29 -18.08
CA PHE A 138 8.00 -1.96 -17.34
C PHE A 138 9.08 -2.41 -18.32
N ASP A 139 10.31 -1.99 -18.07
CA ASP A 139 11.50 -2.29 -18.84
C ASP A 139 12.68 -2.56 -17.89
N VAL A 140 13.86 -2.81 -18.37
CA VAL A 140 15.07 -2.77 -17.55
C VAL A 140 15.45 -1.30 -17.26
N ASP A 141 16.19 -1.08 -16.15
CA ASP A 141 16.77 0.23 -15.89
C ASP A 141 17.82 0.62 -16.95
N GLN A 142 18.20 1.90 -16.97
CA GLN A 142 19.10 2.43 -17.99
C GLN A 142 20.50 1.79 -17.92
N GLU A 143 21.02 1.54 -16.71
CA GLU A 143 22.32 0.91 -16.51
C GLU A 143 22.33 -0.54 -17.04
N THR A 144 21.31 -1.30 -16.66
CA THR A 144 21.11 -2.68 -17.17
C THR A 144 21.00 -2.70 -18.70
N ARG A 145 20.24 -1.75 -19.27
CA ARG A 145 20.13 -1.65 -20.73
C ARG A 145 21.47 -1.34 -21.38
N LYS A 146 22.22 -0.38 -20.84
CA LYS A 146 23.57 -0.04 -21.32
C LYS A 146 24.47 -1.27 -21.28
N ASN A 147 24.50 -1.98 -20.16
CA ASN A 147 25.32 -3.19 -19.99
C ASN A 147 24.96 -4.30 -21.00
N ILE A 148 23.66 -4.58 -21.19
CA ILE A 148 23.20 -5.60 -22.14
C ILE A 148 23.62 -5.26 -23.58
N PHE A 149 23.56 -3.99 -23.98
CA PHE A 149 23.91 -3.54 -25.34
C PHE A 149 25.39 -3.19 -25.52
N ASP A 150 26.20 -3.24 -24.46
CA ASP A 150 27.62 -2.94 -24.53
C ASP A 150 28.35 -4.00 -25.36
N THR A 151 28.92 -3.55 -26.51
CA THR A 151 29.69 -4.42 -27.41
C THR A 151 31.13 -4.58 -26.96
N ILE A 152 31.67 -3.68 -26.13
CA ILE A 152 32.99 -3.75 -25.55
C ILE A 152 33.00 -4.77 -24.42
N MET A 153 32.01 -4.74 -23.56
CA MET A 153 31.84 -5.68 -22.47
C MET A 153 31.53 -7.11 -22.97
N PHE A 154 30.77 -7.22 -24.06
CA PHE A 154 30.36 -8.47 -24.67
C PHE A 154 30.68 -8.52 -26.18
N PRO A 155 31.97 -8.64 -26.56
CA PRO A 155 32.35 -8.68 -27.97
C PRO A 155 31.87 -9.97 -28.66
N LYS A 156 31.69 -11.05 -27.90
CA LYS A 156 31.10 -12.33 -28.34
C LYS A 156 29.99 -12.71 -27.36
N PRO A 157 28.79 -12.11 -27.49
CA PRO A 157 27.71 -12.33 -26.53
C PRO A 157 27.20 -13.78 -26.61
N ASP A 158 26.86 -14.33 -25.46
CA ASP A 158 26.21 -15.64 -25.41
C ASP A 158 24.76 -15.60 -25.92
N SER A 159 24.16 -16.76 -26.11
CA SER A 159 22.78 -16.88 -26.64
C SER A 159 21.72 -16.18 -25.79
N ASN A 160 21.95 -16.02 -24.46
CA ASN A 160 21.01 -15.34 -23.57
C ASN A 160 21.10 -13.82 -23.74
N ILE A 161 22.32 -13.27 -23.84
CA ILE A 161 22.55 -11.84 -24.12
C ILE A 161 21.97 -11.49 -25.50
N ILE A 162 22.19 -12.31 -26.54
CA ILE A 162 21.60 -12.07 -27.86
C ILE A 162 20.06 -12.06 -27.77
N ARG A 163 19.48 -12.99 -27.00
CA ARG A 163 18.04 -13.07 -26.80
C ARG A 163 17.51 -11.85 -26.06
N ALA A 164 18.23 -11.41 -24.99
CA ALA A 164 17.88 -10.23 -24.23
C ALA A 164 17.93 -8.94 -25.10
N ARG A 165 19.00 -8.78 -25.91
CA ARG A 165 19.10 -7.66 -26.88
C ARG A 165 17.92 -7.64 -27.84
N ASN A 166 17.66 -8.78 -28.50
CA ASN A 166 16.54 -8.91 -29.44
C ASN A 166 15.18 -8.64 -28.81
N PHE A 167 14.99 -9.05 -27.57
CA PHE A 167 13.77 -8.78 -26.81
C PHE A 167 13.63 -7.29 -26.50
N LEU A 168 14.63 -6.70 -25.83
CA LEU A 168 14.59 -5.31 -25.36
C LEU A 168 14.56 -4.29 -26.49
N ASP A 169 15.06 -4.64 -27.68
CA ASP A 169 14.96 -3.79 -28.87
C ASP A 169 13.54 -3.77 -29.44
N LYS A 170 12.85 -4.90 -29.40
CA LYS A 170 11.55 -5.06 -30.06
C LYS A 170 10.36 -4.76 -29.17
N GLN A 171 10.45 -4.95 -27.85
CA GLN A 171 9.30 -4.86 -26.94
C GLN A 171 9.72 -4.53 -25.51
N TYR A 172 8.73 -4.18 -24.69
CA TYR A 172 8.85 -4.01 -23.26
C TYR A 172 8.47 -5.31 -22.54
N PHE A 173 8.83 -5.44 -21.26
CA PHE A 173 8.36 -6.56 -20.43
C PHE A 173 6.85 -6.54 -20.26
N PHE A 174 6.34 -5.34 -20.05
CA PHE A 174 4.95 -5.18 -19.72
C PHE A 174 4.50 -3.73 -20.00
N ILE A 175 3.27 -3.59 -20.51
CA ILE A 175 2.61 -2.30 -20.68
C ILE A 175 1.16 -2.41 -20.23
N THR A 176 0.69 -1.40 -19.52
CA THR A 176 -0.72 -1.28 -19.16
C THR A 176 -1.22 0.13 -19.45
N GLU A 177 -2.44 0.21 -19.93
CA GLU A 177 -3.16 1.45 -20.17
C GLU A 177 -4.50 1.42 -19.44
N SER A 178 -4.91 2.55 -18.87
CA SER A 178 -6.24 2.73 -18.31
C SER A 178 -6.80 4.11 -18.64
N ALA A 179 -8.11 4.19 -18.85
CA ALA A 179 -8.84 5.44 -18.88
C ALA A 179 -9.89 5.40 -17.78
N SER A 180 -9.93 6.46 -16.96
CA SER A 180 -10.77 6.50 -15.77
C SER A 180 -11.41 7.87 -15.57
N ARG A 181 -12.47 7.89 -14.76
CA ARG A 181 -13.09 9.09 -14.23
C ARG A 181 -12.84 9.15 -12.73
N HIS A 182 -12.30 10.28 -12.28
CA HIS A 182 -12.06 10.55 -10.88
C HIS A 182 -13.07 11.55 -10.34
N PHE A 183 -13.77 11.18 -9.29
CA PHE A 183 -14.82 11.93 -8.62
C PHE A 183 -14.34 12.31 -7.23
N PHE A 184 -14.49 13.56 -6.88
CA PHE A 184 -14.20 14.04 -5.53
C PHE A 184 -15.31 14.97 -5.05
N GLU A 185 -15.78 14.74 -3.81
CA GLU A 185 -16.73 15.61 -3.09
C GLU A 185 -16.15 15.93 -1.72
N PRO A 186 -15.89 17.22 -1.43
CA PRO A 186 -15.36 17.62 -0.13
C PRO A 186 -16.21 17.11 1.05
N PRO A 187 -15.60 16.86 2.21
CA PRO A 187 -14.19 17.05 2.50
C PRO A 187 -13.30 15.80 2.24
N TYR A 188 -13.86 14.63 1.85
CA TYR A 188 -13.08 13.39 1.79
C TYR A 188 -13.71 12.27 0.95
N LYS A 189 -14.79 12.52 0.26
CA LYS A 189 -15.42 11.50 -0.58
C LYS A 189 -14.69 11.46 -1.91
N GLU A 190 -14.00 10.36 -2.19
CA GLU A 190 -13.19 10.15 -3.37
C GLU A 190 -13.54 8.81 -4.01
N LYS A 191 -13.62 8.78 -5.34
CA LYS A 191 -13.91 7.56 -6.10
C LYS A 191 -13.31 7.66 -7.49
N GLU A 192 -12.68 6.59 -7.93
CA GLU A 192 -12.20 6.44 -9.29
C GLU A 192 -12.92 5.28 -9.97
N ILE A 193 -13.44 5.50 -11.17
CA ILE A 193 -14.07 4.47 -12.00
C ILE A 193 -13.18 4.27 -13.23
N ILE A 194 -12.58 3.08 -13.35
CA ILE A 194 -11.81 2.65 -14.51
C ILE A 194 -12.80 2.21 -15.59
N ASP A 195 -12.97 3.03 -16.61
CA ASP A 195 -13.90 2.79 -17.72
C ASP A 195 -13.28 1.92 -18.81
N ALA A 196 -11.95 2.01 -19.00
CA ALA A 196 -11.22 1.21 -19.97
C ALA A 196 -9.88 0.73 -19.37
N PHE A 197 -9.53 -0.52 -19.64
CA PHE A 197 -8.31 -1.13 -19.15
C PHE A 197 -7.75 -2.11 -20.18
N LYS A 198 -6.45 -1.97 -20.50
CA LYS A 198 -5.74 -2.85 -21.43
C LYS A 198 -4.35 -3.18 -20.85
N VAL A 199 -4.00 -4.45 -20.92
CA VAL A 199 -2.74 -4.97 -20.39
C VAL A 199 -2.10 -5.87 -21.43
N SER A 200 -0.79 -5.79 -21.60
CA SER A 200 -0.03 -6.74 -22.42
C SER A 200 0.29 -8.00 -21.62
N GLY A 201 -0.05 -9.17 -22.13
CA GLY A 201 0.44 -10.49 -21.68
C GLY A 201 -0.14 -11.03 -20.38
N ILE A 202 -0.15 -10.29 -19.30
CA ILE A 202 -0.57 -10.76 -17.98
C ILE A 202 -1.90 -10.11 -17.62
N ASN A 203 -2.99 -10.88 -17.71
CA ASN A 203 -4.35 -10.42 -17.37
C ASN A 203 -4.64 -10.52 -15.85
N ASP A 204 -3.69 -10.21 -14.98
CA ASP A 204 -3.94 -10.20 -13.54
C ASP A 204 -4.33 -8.79 -13.07
N PRO A 205 -5.52 -8.60 -12.46
CA PRO A 205 -5.99 -7.32 -11.94
C PRO A 205 -5.08 -6.68 -10.88
N LEU A 206 -4.18 -7.45 -10.24
CA LEU A 206 -3.21 -6.93 -9.27
C LEU A 206 -2.26 -5.89 -9.89
N PHE A 207 -1.94 -6.02 -11.19
CA PHE A 207 -1.08 -5.03 -11.86
C PHE A 207 -1.70 -3.66 -12.00
N SER A 208 -3.02 -3.58 -12.20
CA SER A 208 -3.70 -2.28 -12.26
C SER A 208 -3.64 -1.56 -10.92
N THR A 209 -3.76 -2.31 -9.82
CA THR A 209 -3.67 -1.75 -8.47
C THR A 209 -2.24 -1.32 -8.15
N PHE A 210 -1.25 -2.15 -8.50
CA PHE A 210 0.16 -1.79 -8.33
C PHE A 210 0.53 -0.53 -9.12
N ALA A 211 0.08 -0.43 -10.36
CA ALA A 211 0.30 0.74 -11.20
C ALA A 211 -0.28 2.03 -10.58
N GLN A 212 -1.46 1.96 -9.97
CA GLN A 212 -2.07 3.10 -9.28
C GLN A 212 -1.35 3.49 -8.00
N GLU A 213 -0.80 2.53 -7.25
CA GLU A 213 0.03 2.81 -6.05
C GLU A 213 1.39 3.44 -6.39
N MET A 214 1.83 3.39 -7.65
CA MET A 214 3.06 4.03 -8.10
C MET A 214 2.98 5.56 -8.13
N GLN A 215 1.78 6.15 -8.19
CA GLN A 215 1.61 7.59 -8.37
C GLN A 215 0.69 8.18 -7.31
N SER A 216 1.15 9.28 -6.67
CA SER A 216 0.28 10.15 -5.88
C SER A 216 -0.44 11.12 -6.81
N PHE A 217 -1.75 11.32 -6.62
CA PHE A 217 -2.57 12.22 -7.43
C PHE A 217 -2.13 13.69 -7.34
N HIS A 218 -1.54 14.11 -6.22
CA HIS A 218 -1.05 15.47 -6.02
C HIS A 218 0.10 15.53 -5.00
N PHE A 219 0.78 16.67 -4.96
CA PHE A 219 1.93 16.95 -4.08
C PHE A 219 1.59 17.92 -2.95
N TYR A 220 0.32 17.94 -2.46
CA TYR A 220 -0.12 18.91 -1.46
C TYR A 220 -0.35 18.32 -0.07
N ASP A 221 -0.29 16.99 0.12
CA ASP A 221 -0.37 16.34 1.43
C ASP A 221 0.86 16.59 2.30
N ASN A 222 0.73 16.36 3.61
CA ASN A 222 1.87 16.43 4.53
C ASN A 222 2.94 15.35 4.25
N GLN A 223 2.50 14.25 3.65
CA GLN A 223 3.37 13.14 3.25
C GLN A 223 3.01 12.69 1.83
N VAL A 224 4.04 12.41 1.05
CA VAL A 224 3.89 11.79 -0.27
C VAL A 224 4.04 10.29 -0.10
N SER A 225 3.02 9.54 -0.51
CA SER A 225 3.03 8.08 -0.44
C SER A 225 3.29 7.50 -1.83
N VAL A 226 4.27 6.60 -1.92
CA VAL A 226 4.57 5.82 -3.13
C VAL A 226 4.89 4.39 -2.71
N LEU A 227 4.18 3.41 -3.26
CA LEU A 227 4.32 1.99 -2.94
C LEU A 227 4.31 1.71 -1.43
N GLY A 228 3.39 2.36 -0.70
CA GLY A 228 3.22 2.21 0.75
C GLY A 228 4.28 2.91 1.61
N LYS A 229 5.36 3.46 1.02
CA LYS A 229 6.35 4.25 1.73
C LYS A 229 5.94 5.73 1.77
N GLN A 230 6.07 6.35 2.93
CA GLN A 230 5.67 7.75 3.16
C GLN A 230 6.89 8.65 3.33
N TYR A 231 6.95 9.71 2.55
CA TYR A 231 8.00 10.73 2.61
C TYR A 231 7.44 12.05 3.10
N VAL A 232 8.13 12.71 4.03
CA VAL A 232 7.73 14.05 4.48
C VAL A 232 7.83 15.02 3.32
N ASN A 233 6.74 15.75 3.08
CA ASN A 233 6.66 16.70 1.97
C ASN A 233 7.41 17.99 2.30
N PRO A 234 8.18 18.60 1.36
CA PRO A 234 8.84 19.90 1.57
C PRO A 234 7.85 21.07 1.79
N ILE A 235 6.59 20.94 1.42
CA ILE A 235 5.55 21.94 1.71
C ILE A 235 4.67 21.57 2.93
N ALA A 236 5.04 20.53 3.68
CA ALA A 236 4.31 20.14 4.90
C ALA A 236 4.42 21.22 5.98
N PHE A 237 3.50 21.20 6.93
CA PHE A 237 3.61 22.05 8.11
C PHE A 237 4.95 21.80 8.85
N GLY A 238 5.69 22.88 9.17
CA GLY A 238 7.00 22.82 9.83
C GLY A 238 8.17 22.43 8.93
N SER A 239 8.00 22.41 7.61
CA SER A 239 9.07 22.08 6.65
C SER A 239 10.21 23.08 6.62
N LEU A 240 9.98 24.34 6.93
CA LEU A 240 11.05 25.37 7.03
C LEU A 240 12.14 24.96 8.03
N ASN A 241 11.79 24.25 9.10
CA ASN A 241 12.76 23.74 10.09
C ASN A 241 13.36 22.38 9.73
N ARG A 242 12.78 21.66 8.76
CA ARG A 242 13.21 20.32 8.35
C ARG A 242 14.01 20.31 7.08
N TYR A 243 13.71 21.23 6.16
CA TYR A 243 14.32 21.32 4.85
C TYR A 243 15.22 22.53 4.72
N LEU A 244 16.24 22.41 3.89
CA LEU A 244 16.99 23.52 3.34
C LEU A 244 16.35 23.87 2.00
N PHE A 245 16.12 25.17 1.77
CA PHE A 245 15.59 25.70 0.51
C PHE A 245 16.60 26.68 -0.09
N VAL A 246 16.79 26.61 -1.40
CA VAL A 246 17.68 27.48 -2.16
C VAL A 246 16.94 27.99 -3.38
N LEU A 247 16.85 29.31 -3.55
CA LEU A 247 16.31 29.91 -4.77
C LEU A 247 17.39 29.85 -5.86
N GLU A 248 17.15 29.03 -6.89
CA GLU A 248 18.07 28.82 -7.99
C GLU A 248 17.81 29.80 -9.15
N ASP A 249 16.53 30.12 -9.44
CA ASP A 249 16.15 30.88 -10.59
C ASP A 249 14.75 31.51 -10.42
N SER A 250 14.46 32.54 -11.23
CA SER A 250 13.15 33.15 -11.37
C SER A 250 12.85 33.47 -12.82
N THR A 251 11.71 33.03 -13.31
CA THR A 251 11.28 33.26 -14.70
C THR A 251 10.04 34.14 -14.72
N PHE A 252 10.09 35.24 -15.47
CA PHE A 252 8.95 36.14 -15.63
C PHE A 252 8.10 35.67 -16.82
N ASN A 253 6.79 35.52 -16.59
CA ASN A 253 5.76 35.31 -17.59
C ASN A 253 4.82 36.53 -17.53
N GLN A 254 4.65 37.29 -18.58
CA GLN A 254 3.75 38.43 -18.73
C GLN A 254 3.04 39.02 -17.47
N ASN A 255 2.42 38.20 -16.62
CA ASN A 255 1.69 38.60 -15.42
C ASN A 255 2.18 37.90 -14.13
N ASP A 256 2.95 36.83 -14.23
CA ASP A 256 3.36 35.99 -13.12
C ASP A 256 4.86 35.69 -13.16
N THR A 257 5.42 35.36 -11.99
CA THR A 257 6.80 34.90 -11.87
C THR A 257 6.78 33.45 -11.36
N THR A 258 7.58 32.60 -12.00
CA THR A 258 7.80 31.22 -11.52
C THR A 258 9.20 31.15 -10.91
N TYR A 259 9.23 30.83 -9.59
CA TYR A 259 10.46 30.61 -8.84
C TYR A 259 10.89 29.16 -8.91
N THR A 260 12.16 28.90 -9.23
CA THR A 260 12.77 27.57 -9.14
C THR A 260 13.48 27.43 -7.81
N ILE A 261 12.99 26.58 -6.92
CA ILE A 261 13.50 26.38 -5.58
C ILE A 261 14.02 24.96 -5.45
N TYR A 262 15.34 24.80 -5.27
CA TYR A 262 15.93 23.53 -4.85
C TYR A 262 15.63 23.27 -3.38
N TYR A 263 15.33 22.01 -3.04
CA TYR A 263 15.09 21.61 -1.65
C TYR A 263 15.74 20.28 -1.31
N ARG A 264 16.17 20.14 -0.07
CA ARG A 264 16.61 18.88 0.51
C ARG A 264 16.43 18.88 2.04
N PRO A 265 16.33 17.70 2.69
CA PRO A 265 16.39 17.63 4.15
C PRO A 265 17.65 18.28 4.73
N ARG A 266 17.54 18.92 5.90
CA ARG A 266 18.70 19.41 6.64
C ARG A 266 19.47 18.20 7.20
N LEU A 267 20.79 18.24 7.17
CA LEU A 267 21.67 17.10 7.47
C LEU A 267 21.47 16.50 8.87
N ASN A 268 21.07 17.33 9.84
CA ASN A 268 20.89 16.90 11.23
C ASN A 268 19.45 16.42 11.56
N LYS A 269 18.66 16.10 10.55
CA LYS A 269 17.27 15.63 10.73
C LYS A 269 17.11 14.19 10.25
N ASN A 270 16.55 13.35 11.11
CA ASN A 270 16.35 11.94 10.82
C ASN A 270 14.87 11.68 10.46
N PHE A 271 14.55 11.76 9.15
CA PHE A 271 13.24 11.41 8.60
C PHE A 271 13.37 11.00 7.12
N ASP A 272 12.40 10.27 6.61
CA ASP A 272 12.29 10.00 5.19
C ASP A 272 11.79 11.24 4.46
N GLY A 273 12.71 11.95 3.82
CA GLY A 273 12.43 13.18 3.09
C GLY A 273 12.75 13.05 1.61
N LEU A 274 12.26 14.03 0.85
CA LEU A 274 12.47 14.16 -0.58
C LEU A 274 13.53 15.24 -0.85
N THR A 275 14.23 15.14 -1.95
CA THR A 275 15.07 16.20 -2.54
C THR A 275 14.62 16.48 -3.95
N GLY A 276 14.90 17.66 -4.47
CA GLY A 276 14.54 18.01 -5.82
C GLY A 276 14.29 19.50 -6.03
N ARG A 277 13.35 19.83 -6.94
CA ARG A 277 13.01 21.19 -7.31
C ARG A 277 11.51 21.43 -7.27
N LEU A 278 11.12 22.57 -6.73
CA LEU A 278 9.77 23.12 -6.78
C LEU A 278 9.76 24.33 -7.71
N PHE A 279 8.84 24.34 -8.63
CA PHE A 279 8.56 25.49 -9.51
C PHE A 279 7.28 26.14 -8.98
N ILE A 280 7.43 27.32 -8.38
CA ILE A 280 6.37 28.01 -7.66
C ILE A 280 5.95 29.25 -8.45
N ASN A 281 4.70 29.29 -8.86
CA ASN A 281 4.10 30.42 -9.54
C ASN A 281 3.54 31.42 -8.52
N THR A 282 3.76 32.73 -8.76
CA THR A 282 3.28 33.80 -7.88
C THR A 282 1.76 33.91 -7.83
N ASN A 283 1.05 33.43 -8.86
CA ASN A 283 -0.41 33.31 -8.83
C ASN A 283 -0.84 32.26 -7.79
N GLY A 284 -1.18 32.72 -6.60
CA GLY A 284 -1.55 31.93 -5.45
C GLY A 284 -0.40 31.20 -4.75
N TYR A 285 0.86 31.48 -5.09
CA TYR A 285 2.03 30.73 -4.61
C TYR A 285 1.82 29.21 -4.73
N ALA A 286 1.32 28.80 -5.90
CA ALA A 286 0.99 27.42 -6.21
C ALA A 286 2.19 26.70 -6.85
N ILE A 287 2.20 25.37 -6.68
CA ILE A 287 3.14 24.52 -7.41
C ILE A 287 2.68 24.48 -8.88
N GLU A 288 3.57 24.90 -9.78
CA GLU A 288 3.42 24.72 -11.22
C GLU A 288 4.03 23.39 -11.66
N LYS A 289 5.17 23.02 -11.05
CA LYS A 289 5.83 21.75 -11.28
C LYS A 289 6.62 21.33 -10.04
N VAL A 290 6.72 20.03 -9.84
CA VAL A 290 7.62 19.45 -8.83
C VAL A 290 8.42 18.32 -9.46
N VAL A 291 9.70 18.27 -9.10
CA VAL A 291 10.58 17.12 -9.30
C VAL A 291 11.03 16.67 -7.92
N ALA A 292 10.86 15.39 -7.62
CA ALA A 292 11.14 14.85 -6.30
C ALA A 292 11.73 13.45 -6.39
N GLU A 293 12.77 13.20 -5.61
CA GLU A 293 13.33 11.88 -5.38
C GLU A 293 13.63 11.70 -3.89
N PRO A 294 13.74 10.47 -3.36
CA PRO A 294 14.17 10.24 -2.00
C PRO A 294 15.57 10.82 -1.77
N PHE A 295 15.73 11.64 -0.74
CA PHE A 295 17.03 12.22 -0.38
C PHE A 295 18.06 11.15 -0.02
N ASN A 296 17.63 10.12 0.69
CA ASN A 296 18.44 8.96 0.93
C ASN A 296 17.98 7.85 -0.01
N LYS A 297 18.83 7.50 -0.95
CA LYS A 297 18.57 6.34 -1.82
C LYS A 297 18.36 5.12 -0.96
N ASP A 298 17.20 4.51 -1.14
CA ASP A 298 16.71 3.50 -0.23
C ASP A 298 17.59 2.26 -0.25
N THR A 299 17.87 1.75 0.92
CA THR A 299 18.49 0.45 1.11
C THR A 299 17.51 -0.71 0.86
N SER A 300 16.20 -0.43 0.84
CA SER A 300 15.15 -1.41 0.55
C SER A 300 15.07 -1.82 -0.93
N GLY A 301 15.89 -1.20 -1.77
CA GLY A 301 15.99 -1.58 -3.17
C GLY A 301 14.92 -0.98 -4.09
N ILE A 302 14.34 0.15 -3.71
CA ILE A 302 13.41 0.92 -4.56
C ILE A 302 13.90 2.37 -4.65
N ASP A 303 14.30 2.80 -5.85
CA ASP A 303 14.54 4.21 -6.16
C ASP A 303 13.33 4.79 -6.89
N ILE A 304 12.96 6.03 -6.55
CA ILE A 304 11.74 6.66 -7.06
C ILE A 304 12.09 8.04 -7.60
N ASN A 305 11.56 8.39 -8.76
CA ASN A 305 11.57 9.74 -9.29
C ASN A 305 10.14 10.16 -9.60
N ILE A 306 9.71 11.29 -9.05
CA ILE A 306 8.35 11.84 -9.19
C ILE A 306 8.43 13.16 -9.92
N VAL A 307 7.62 13.32 -10.96
CA VAL A 307 7.41 14.60 -11.65
C VAL A 307 5.91 14.85 -11.74
N GLN A 308 5.47 15.98 -11.20
CA GLN A 308 4.08 16.39 -11.33
C GLN A 308 4.01 17.81 -11.90
N GLU A 309 3.15 17.98 -12.87
CA GLU A 309 2.90 19.25 -13.54
C GLU A 309 1.46 19.69 -13.29
N TYR A 310 1.30 20.98 -12.99
CA TYR A 310 0.01 21.60 -12.71
C TYR A 310 -0.28 22.68 -13.71
N ARG A 311 -1.55 22.93 -14.00
CA ARG A 311 -1.99 24.03 -14.85
C ARG A 311 -3.08 24.85 -14.15
N PHE A 312 -3.06 26.15 -14.41
CA PHE A 312 -4.14 27.04 -13.98
C PHE A 312 -5.35 26.79 -14.89
N THR A 313 -6.31 26.03 -14.39
CA THR A 313 -7.41 25.45 -15.18
C THR A 313 -8.65 26.31 -15.03
N ASN A 314 -9.36 26.52 -16.15
CA ASN A 314 -10.59 27.33 -16.23
C ASN A 314 -10.46 28.74 -15.65
N ASN A 315 -9.25 29.29 -15.63
CA ASN A 315 -8.91 30.58 -15.02
C ASN A 315 -9.33 30.71 -13.54
N THR A 316 -9.42 29.58 -12.83
CA THR A 316 -9.91 29.55 -11.44
C THR A 316 -8.94 28.91 -10.46
N LYS A 317 -8.32 27.79 -10.84
CA LYS A 317 -7.57 26.95 -9.91
C LYS A 317 -6.40 26.21 -10.56
N TRP A 318 -5.30 26.08 -9.82
CA TRP A 318 -4.23 25.15 -10.16
C TRP A 318 -4.68 23.70 -9.94
N PHE A 319 -4.51 22.87 -10.96
CA PHE A 319 -4.94 21.47 -10.91
C PHE A 319 -3.88 20.57 -11.55
N PRO A 320 -3.68 19.34 -11.07
CA PRO A 320 -2.76 18.40 -11.70
C PRO A 320 -3.10 18.22 -13.19
N TYR A 321 -2.08 18.21 -14.02
CA TYR A 321 -2.22 18.02 -15.48
C TYR A 321 -1.52 16.76 -15.94
N LYS A 322 -0.24 16.57 -15.51
CA LYS A 322 0.56 15.40 -15.86
C LYS A 322 1.28 14.91 -14.63
N LEU A 323 1.15 13.63 -14.37
CA LEU A 323 1.83 12.93 -13.29
C LEU A 323 2.76 11.89 -13.92
N SER A 324 4.03 11.89 -13.56
CA SER A 324 5.01 10.94 -14.05
C SER A 324 5.80 10.36 -12.87
N THR A 325 5.97 9.06 -12.84
CA THR A 325 6.76 8.39 -11.80
C THR A 325 7.63 7.32 -12.45
N THR A 326 8.92 7.33 -12.13
CA THR A 326 9.85 6.25 -12.48
C THR A 326 10.26 5.54 -11.21
N ILE A 327 10.23 4.23 -11.21
CA ILE A 327 10.57 3.39 -10.06
C ILE A 327 11.55 2.31 -10.50
N ASP A 328 12.75 2.30 -9.93
CA ASP A 328 13.74 1.26 -10.11
C ASP A 328 13.55 0.20 -9.02
N LEU A 329 13.15 -1.00 -9.43
CA LEU A 329 12.90 -2.13 -8.56
C LEU A 329 14.17 -2.97 -8.41
N LYS A 330 15.13 -2.52 -7.57
CA LYS A 330 16.40 -3.21 -7.33
C LYS A 330 16.25 -4.56 -6.62
N THR A 331 15.05 -4.87 -6.15
CA THR A 331 14.68 -6.19 -5.61
C THR A 331 14.22 -7.16 -6.69
N ALA A 332 13.76 -6.66 -7.84
CA ALA A 332 13.36 -7.46 -8.99
C ALA A 332 14.54 -7.62 -9.95
N MET A 333 15.43 -8.57 -9.62
CA MET A 333 16.64 -8.84 -10.39
C MET A 333 16.30 -9.71 -11.62
N ILE A 334 16.78 -9.30 -12.78
CA ILE A 334 16.65 -10.01 -14.06
C ILE A 334 18.03 -10.48 -14.48
N THR A 335 18.18 -11.78 -14.74
CA THR A 335 19.43 -12.36 -15.27
C THR A 335 19.34 -12.36 -16.79
N TYR A 336 20.32 -11.75 -17.47
CA TYR A 336 20.36 -11.63 -18.92
C TYR A 336 21.49 -12.40 -19.59
N GLY A 337 22.38 -13.03 -18.82
CA GLY A 337 23.49 -13.84 -19.29
C GLY A 337 23.66 -15.12 -18.49
N LYS A 338 24.72 -15.90 -18.78
CA LYS A 338 25.00 -17.17 -18.09
C LYS A 338 25.65 -16.97 -16.71
N GLU A 339 26.39 -15.90 -16.52
CA GLU A 339 27.12 -15.63 -15.30
C GLU A 339 26.24 -14.89 -14.27
N LYS A 340 26.49 -15.12 -12.97
CA LYS A 340 25.70 -14.48 -11.88
C LYS A 340 25.81 -12.95 -11.85
N ASN A 341 26.89 -12.39 -12.36
CA ASN A 341 27.11 -10.94 -12.47
C ASN A 341 26.38 -10.29 -13.67
N GLN A 342 25.86 -11.11 -14.60
CA GLN A 342 25.09 -10.68 -15.76
C GLN A 342 23.61 -10.56 -15.39
N SER A 343 23.34 -9.68 -14.42
CA SER A 343 21.99 -9.39 -13.93
C SER A 343 21.76 -7.88 -13.86
N GLY A 344 20.51 -7.50 -13.92
CA GLY A 344 20.05 -6.11 -13.84
C GLY A 344 18.71 -6.00 -13.15
N PHE A 345 18.12 -4.81 -13.18
CA PHE A 345 16.94 -4.51 -12.42
C PHE A 345 15.77 -4.08 -13.31
N LEU A 346 14.57 -4.35 -12.83
CA LEU A 346 13.35 -3.91 -13.46
C LEU A 346 13.07 -2.44 -13.13
N GLN A 347 12.65 -1.66 -14.13
CA GLN A 347 12.19 -0.28 -13.98
C GLN A 347 10.73 -0.16 -14.42
N GLY A 348 9.91 0.49 -13.60
CA GLY A 348 8.54 0.89 -13.95
C GLY A 348 8.48 2.38 -14.26
N LYS A 349 7.87 2.76 -15.39
CA LYS A 349 7.59 4.15 -15.78
C LYS A 349 6.08 4.35 -15.90
N GLY A 350 5.52 5.21 -15.08
CA GLY A 350 4.11 5.58 -15.11
C GLY A 350 3.90 7.01 -15.57
N SER A 351 2.91 7.24 -16.42
CA SER A 351 2.46 8.58 -16.80
C SER A 351 0.94 8.64 -16.78
N THR A 352 0.38 9.59 -16.06
CA THR A 352 -1.05 9.89 -16.04
C THR A 352 -1.29 11.30 -16.54
N TYR A 353 -2.19 11.45 -17.50
CA TYR A 353 -2.63 12.71 -18.06
C TYR A 353 -4.06 12.99 -17.61
N ILE A 354 -4.30 14.16 -17.04
CA ILE A 354 -5.64 14.61 -16.70
C ILE A 354 -6.14 15.47 -17.85
N GLU A 355 -7.05 14.90 -18.66
CA GLU A 355 -7.52 15.46 -19.92
C GLU A 355 -8.48 16.62 -19.73
N SER A 356 -9.38 16.46 -18.76
CA SER A 356 -10.41 17.47 -18.46
C SER A 356 -10.80 17.39 -16.99
N VAL A 357 -11.15 18.55 -16.44
CA VAL A 357 -11.74 18.68 -15.12
C VAL A 357 -12.91 19.65 -15.15
N SER A 358 -14.01 19.25 -14.50
CA SER A 358 -15.18 20.08 -14.23
C SER A 358 -15.32 20.26 -12.72
N PHE A 359 -15.34 21.50 -12.26
CA PHE A 359 -15.49 21.81 -10.84
C PHE A 359 -16.96 21.95 -10.48
N ASN A 360 -17.36 21.36 -9.36
CA ASN A 360 -18.73 21.35 -8.80
C ASN A 360 -19.82 21.03 -9.83
N PRO A 361 -19.66 20.01 -10.69
CA PRO A 361 -20.63 19.66 -11.69
C PRO A 361 -21.90 19.05 -11.03
N LYS A 362 -23.08 19.31 -11.59
CA LYS A 362 -24.37 18.75 -11.09
C LYS A 362 -24.41 17.22 -11.09
N GLU A 363 -23.63 16.58 -11.94
CA GLU A 363 -23.49 15.12 -12.02
C GLU A 363 -22.88 14.56 -10.75
N LEU A 364 -22.05 15.32 -10.02
CA LEU A 364 -21.42 14.90 -8.78
C LEU A 364 -22.46 14.63 -7.68
N GLU A 365 -23.56 15.41 -7.63
CA GLU A 365 -24.65 15.22 -6.65
C GLU A 365 -25.37 13.87 -6.82
N LYS A 366 -25.35 13.31 -8.05
CA LYS A 366 -25.96 12.03 -8.37
C LYS A 366 -25.05 10.83 -8.11
N GLU A 367 -23.74 11.08 -7.88
CA GLU A 367 -22.77 10.01 -7.67
C GLU A 367 -22.88 9.43 -6.26
N ARG A 368 -22.94 8.09 -6.20
CA ARG A 368 -22.98 7.38 -4.90
C ARG A 368 -21.57 7.05 -4.44
N PHE A 369 -21.10 7.77 -3.43
CA PHE A 369 -19.87 7.48 -2.74
C PHE A 369 -20.10 6.40 -1.68
N ASN A 370 -19.69 5.19 -1.96
CA ASN A 370 -19.82 4.03 -1.08
C ASN A 370 -18.49 3.62 -0.42
N ASN A 371 -17.54 4.55 -0.30
CA ASN A 371 -16.16 4.37 0.21
C ASN A 371 -15.32 3.34 -0.59
N VAL A 372 -15.74 2.96 -1.78
CA VAL A 372 -14.89 2.26 -2.74
C VAL A 372 -14.07 3.30 -3.46
N SER A 373 -12.75 3.30 -3.20
CA SER A 373 -11.84 4.29 -3.78
C SER A 373 -11.62 4.05 -5.27
N ILE A 374 -11.52 2.78 -5.67
CA ILE A 374 -11.29 2.41 -7.08
C ILE A 374 -12.23 1.28 -7.46
N GLN A 375 -12.92 1.45 -8.57
CA GLN A 375 -13.83 0.47 -9.14
C GLN A 375 -13.56 0.28 -10.62
N THR A 376 -13.36 -0.95 -11.07
CA THR A 376 -13.27 -1.27 -12.49
C THR A 376 -14.66 -1.56 -13.06
N SER A 377 -15.01 -0.94 -14.18
CA SER A 377 -16.25 -1.22 -14.91
C SER A 377 -16.26 -2.66 -15.43
N ASP A 378 -17.41 -3.31 -15.41
CA ASP A 378 -17.56 -4.71 -15.86
C ASP A 378 -17.19 -4.91 -17.35
N LYS A 379 -17.16 -3.84 -18.14
CA LYS A 379 -16.82 -3.82 -19.57
C LYS A 379 -15.44 -3.23 -19.88
N ALA A 380 -14.67 -2.83 -18.85
CA ALA A 380 -13.42 -2.08 -19.02
C ALA A 380 -12.38 -2.81 -19.90
N ASN A 381 -12.34 -4.12 -19.89
CA ASN A 381 -11.44 -4.94 -20.68
C ASN A 381 -11.96 -5.32 -22.08
N ARG A 382 -13.14 -4.80 -22.49
CA ARG A 382 -13.77 -5.12 -23.77
C ARG A 382 -13.91 -3.90 -24.68
N ILE A 383 -13.07 -2.92 -24.49
CA ILE A 383 -13.08 -1.67 -25.28
C ILE A 383 -12.40 -1.91 -26.63
N SER A 384 -13.01 -1.40 -27.72
CA SER A 384 -12.47 -1.53 -29.06
C SER A 384 -11.20 -0.69 -29.28
N ASP A 385 -10.34 -1.10 -30.21
CA ASP A 385 -9.12 -0.37 -30.54
C ASP A 385 -9.41 1.03 -31.09
N THR A 386 -10.52 1.23 -31.79
CA THR A 386 -10.97 2.56 -32.25
C THR A 386 -11.30 3.49 -31.09
N THR A 387 -11.89 2.97 -30.01
CA THR A 387 -12.12 3.75 -28.78
C THR A 387 -10.82 4.06 -28.08
N TRP A 388 -9.90 3.08 -27.99
CA TRP A 388 -8.57 3.29 -27.43
C TRP A 388 -7.79 4.40 -28.14
N ASN A 389 -7.84 4.46 -29.47
CA ASN A 389 -7.18 5.52 -30.23
C ASN A 389 -7.70 6.93 -29.91
N ARG A 390 -8.95 7.06 -29.45
CA ARG A 390 -9.51 8.33 -28.96
C ARG A 390 -9.12 8.66 -27.51
N LEU A 391 -8.90 7.63 -26.69
CA LEU A 391 -8.54 7.79 -25.27
C LEU A 391 -7.05 8.05 -25.07
N ARG A 392 -6.19 7.67 -26.00
CA ARG A 392 -4.75 7.87 -25.92
C ARG A 392 -4.38 9.34 -26.18
N GLN A 393 -3.50 9.85 -25.34
CA GLN A 393 -2.88 11.19 -25.55
C GLN A 393 -1.85 11.19 -26.68
N ASN A 394 -1.17 10.06 -26.89
CA ASN A 394 -0.19 9.86 -27.95
C ASN A 394 -0.43 8.49 -28.57
N GLU A 395 -0.21 8.37 -29.88
CA GLU A 395 -0.20 7.10 -30.57
C GLU A 395 0.86 6.16 -29.97
N LEU A 396 0.56 4.86 -30.02
CA LEU A 396 1.53 3.85 -29.60
C LEU A 396 2.69 3.81 -30.60
N ASN A 397 3.90 3.79 -30.08
CA ASN A 397 5.07 3.57 -30.90
C ASN A 397 5.18 2.09 -31.34
N SER A 398 6.07 1.79 -32.28
CA SER A 398 6.21 0.44 -32.82
C SER A 398 6.60 -0.61 -31.78
N LYS A 399 7.37 -0.20 -30.75
CA LYS A 399 7.78 -1.06 -29.64
C LYS A 399 6.59 -1.36 -28.70
N GLU A 400 5.77 -0.35 -28.41
CA GLU A 400 4.55 -0.50 -27.60
C GLU A 400 3.51 -1.41 -28.30
N LEU A 401 3.30 -1.22 -29.62
CA LEU A 401 2.43 -2.07 -30.40
C LEU A 401 2.89 -3.55 -30.40
N LYS A 402 4.18 -3.78 -30.63
CA LYS A 402 4.75 -5.14 -30.59
C LYS A 402 4.59 -5.77 -29.22
N THR A 403 4.71 -4.97 -28.13
CA THR A 403 4.53 -5.46 -26.77
C THR A 403 3.14 -6.03 -26.55
N TYR A 404 2.09 -5.45 -27.12
CA TYR A 404 0.73 -6.02 -27.03
C TYR A 404 0.57 -7.34 -27.79
N HIS A 405 1.33 -7.57 -28.86
CA HIS A 405 1.17 -8.74 -29.72
C HIS A 405 2.06 -9.94 -29.35
N VAL A 406 3.20 -9.73 -28.72
CA VAL A 406 4.28 -10.75 -28.60
C VAL A 406 4.55 -11.26 -27.18
N VAL A 407 3.95 -10.66 -26.15
CA VAL A 407 4.32 -10.90 -24.73
C VAL A 407 4.16 -12.35 -24.23
N ASP A 408 3.54 -13.24 -24.97
CA ASP A 408 3.20 -14.58 -24.48
C ASP A 408 4.38 -15.55 -24.30
N SER A 409 5.49 -15.33 -24.99
CA SER A 409 6.61 -16.31 -24.99
C SER A 409 7.75 -16.00 -24.01
N PHE A 410 8.06 -14.72 -23.75
CA PHE A 410 9.21 -14.36 -22.90
C PHE A 410 8.82 -14.27 -21.42
N ALA A 411 7.65 -13.78 -21.07
CA ALA A 411 7.14 -13.76 -19.71
C ALA A 411 7.05 -15.18 -19.12
N LYS A 412 6.78 -16.18 -19.95
CA LYS A 412 6.85 -17.60 -19.59
C LYS A 412 8.29 -18.11 -19.42
N ALA A 413 9.25 -17.57 -20.14
CA ALA A 413 10.65 -18.02 -20.09
C ALA A 413 11.42 -17.51 -18.87
N GLU A 414 11.11 -16.30 -18.36
CA GLU A 414 11.87 -15.62 -17.29
C GLU A 414 11.25 -15.78 -15.89
N ASN A 415 10.31 -16.72 -15.71
CA ASN A 415 9.72 -17.03 -14.39
C ASN A 415 9.00 -15.84 -13.71
N LEU A 416 8.63 -14.77 -14.45
CA LEU A 416 7.87 -13.65 -13.90
C LEU A 416 6.54 -14.15 -13.28
N ASP A 417 5.93 -15.16 -13.91
CA ASP A 417 4.77 -15.88 -13.37
C ASP A 417 5.05 -16.50 -11.98
N LYS A 418 6.28 -16.91 -11.69
CA LYS A 418 6.64 -17.45 -10.37
C LYS A 418 6.67 -16.37 -9.30
N TYR A 419 7.22 -15.18 -9.60
CA TYR A 419 7.21 -14.06 -8.62
C TYR A 419 5.80 -13.62 -8.28
N LEU A 420 4.92 -13.52 -9.29
CA LEU A 420 3.50 -13.23 -9.10
C LEU A 420 2.79 -14.33 -8.34
N PHE A 421 3.08 -15.57 -8.67
CA PHE A 421 2.59 -16.73 -7.94
C PHE A 421 2.97 -16.67 -6.47
N PHE A 422 4.25 -16.43 -6.14
CA PHE A 422 4.72 -16.28 -4.76
C PHE A 422 4.09 -15.09 -4.05
N ALA A 423 3.99 -13.93 -4.70
CA ALA A 423 3.33 -12.76 -4.14
C ALA A 423 1.85 -13.05 -3.80
N LYS A 424 1.13 -13.74 -4.69
CA LYS A 424 -0.25 -14.16 -4.47
C LYS A 424 -0.38 -15.20 -3.35
N VAL A 425 0.54 -16.16 -3.30
CA VAL A 425 0.60 -17.17 -2.23
C VAL A 425 0.85 -16.50 -0.87
N LEU A 426 1.80 -15.55 -0.79
CA LEU A 426 2.06 -14.80 0.44
C LEU A 426 0.86 -13.94 0.87
N ALA A 427 0.22 -13.27 -0.08
CA ALA A 427 -0.94 -12.41 0.20
C ALA A 427 -2.18 -13.21 0.66
N THR A 428 -2.43 -14.37 0.03
CA THR A 428 -3.64 -15.18 0.29
C THR A 428 -3.42 -16.31 1.30
N GLY A 429 -2.18 -16.77 1.47
CA GLY A 429 -1.85 -18.00 2.20
C GLY A 429 -2.27 -19.27 1.47
N LYS A 430 -2.55 -19.18 0.16
CA LYS A 430 -3.11 -20.29 -0.64
C LYS A 430 -2.29 -20.53 -1.91
N ILE A 431 -2.00 -21.79 -2.19
CA ILE A 431 -1.35 -22.23 -3.44
C ILE A 431 -2.44 -22.62 -4.44
N PRO A 432 -2.61 -21.88 -5.56
CA PRO A 432 -3.57 -22.27 -6.60
C PRO A 432 -3.07 -23.45 -7.41
N VAL A 433 -3.87 -24.52 -7.47
CA VAL A 433 -3.60 -25.74 -8.24
C VAL A 433 -4.81 -26.03 -9.12
N SER A 434 -4.78 -25.61 -10.37
CA SER A 434 -5.89 -25.79 -11.33
C SER A 434 -7.24 -25.27 -10.81
N PHE A 435 -8.15 -26.17 -10.47
CA PHE A 435 -9.50 -25.87 -9.94
C PHE A 435 -9.57 -25.83 -8.42
N PHE A 436 -8.44 -26.04 -7.74
CA PHE A 436 -8.36 -26.08 -6.29
C PHE A 436 -7.29 -25.11 -5.77
N ASN A 437 -7.40 -24.75 -4.50
CA ASN A 437 -6.36 -24.04 -3.76
C ASN A 437 -5.95 -24.89 -2.56
N ILE A 438 -4.65 -24.98 -2.29
CA ILE A 438 -4.11 -25.60 -1.07
C ILE A 438 -3.91 -24.49 -0.03
N ASP A 439 -4.49 -24.66 1.16
CA ASP A 439 -4.38 -23.71 2.28
C ASP A 439 -3.11 -23.99 3.10
N LEU A 440 -2.11 -23.12 2.96
CA LEU A 440 -0.83 -23.24 3.66
C LEU A 440 -0.95 -23.18 5.19
N LYS A 441 -1.97 -22.48 5.71
CA LYS A 441 -2.22 -22.40 7.15
C LYS A 441 -2.60 -23.74 7.76
N ARG A 442 -3.02 -24.68 6.93
CA ARG A 442 -3.43 -26.04 7.35
C ARG A 442 -2.33 -27.07 7.17
N VAL A 443 -1.28 -26.78 6.37
CA VAL A 443 -0.19 -27.72 6.09
C VAL A 443 0.70 -27.92 7.31
N PHE A 444 1.09 -26.81 7.94
CA PHE A 444 1.93 -26.82 9.12
C PHE A 444 1.51 -25.72 10.07
N ASN A 445 1.40 -26.06 11.35
CA ASN A 445 1.15 -25.10 12.42
C ASN A 445 1.84 -25.57 13.71
N TYR A 446 2.06 -24.61 14.62
CA TYR A 446 2.61 -24.88 15.94
C TYR A 446 1.85 -24.06 16.99
N ASN A 447 1.55 -24.67 18.11
CA ASN A 447 1.16 -23.99 19.34
C ASN A 447 1.62 -24.82 20.56
N ALA A 448 1.62 -24.19 21.73
CA ALA A 448 2.14 -24.83 22.93
C ALA A 448 1.32 -26.05 23.38
N TYR A 449 0.04 -26.17 23.01
CA TYR A 449 -0.85 -27.28 23.33
C TYR A 449 -0.67 -28.48 22.39
N GLU A 450 -0.80 -28.27 21.07
CA GLU A 450 -0.71 -29.33 20.06
C GLU A 450 0.74 -29.70 19.74
N LYS A 451 1.74 -28.86 20.10
CA LYS A 451 3.11 -28.89 19.60
C LYS A 451 3.13 -28.70 18.08
N TYR A 452 3.53 -29.67 17.32
CA TYR A 452 3.49 -29.60 15.86
C TYR A 452 2.17 -30.16 15.34
N ARG A 453 1.56 -29.43 14.42
CA ARG A 453 0.37 -29.86 13.70
C ARG A 453 0.70 -29.96 12.22
N PHE A 454 0.53 -31.15 11.68
CA PHE A 454 0.69 -31.45 10.25
C PHE A 454 -0.69 -31.76 9.66
N GLY A 455 -0.97 -31.24 8.48
CA GLY A 455 -2.27 -31.42 7.86
C GLY A 455 -2.32 -31.03 6.39
N LEU A 456 -3.51 -30.98 5.86
CA LEU A 456 -3.80 -30.51 4.51
C LEU A 456 -5.16 -29.82 4.50
N GLY A 457 -5.24 -28.67 3.85
CA GLY A 457 -6.48 -27.97 3.56
C GLY A 457 -6.61 -27.76 2.06
N ILE A 458 -7.78 -28.08 1.52
CA ILE A 458 -8.08 -27.92 0.09
C ILE A 458 -9.42 -27.20 -0.02
N GLU A 459 -9.51 -26.26 -0.95
CA GLU A 459 -10.76 -25.59 -1.32
C GLU A 459 -10.91 -25.49 -2.84
N THR A 460 -12.14 -25.45 -3.32
CA THR A 460 -12.40 -25.18 -4.74
C THR A 460 -12.04 -23.75 -5.10
N SER A 461 -11.61 -23.51 -6.34
CA SER A 461 -11.34 -22.15 -6.85
C SER A 461 -12.53 -21.59 -7.63
N GLU A 462 -12.52 -20.28 -7.86
CA GLU A 462 -13.52 -19.59 -8.72
C GLU A 462 -13.54 -20.11 -10.17
N LYS A 463 -12.47 -20.79 -10.61
CA LYS A 463 -12.42 -21.42 -11.93
C LYS A 463 -13.39 -22.58 -12.05
N LEU A 464 -13.66 -23.29 -10.95
CA LEU A 464 -14.62 -24.40 -10.92
C LEU A 464 -16.04 -23.86 -10.84
N MET A 465 -16.32 -22.96 -9.87
CA MET A 465 -17.65 -22.42 -9.66
C MET A 465 -17.55 -21.02 -9.01
N LYS A 466 -18.10 -20.00 -9.70
CA LYS A 466 -18.01 -18.61 -9.21
C LYS A 466 -18.82 -18.32 -7.94
N PRO A 467 -20.11 -18.72 -7.82
CA PRO A 467 -20.93 -18.36 -6.66
C PRO A 467 -20.68 -19.22 -5.42
N LEU A 468 -20.11 -20.40 -5.57
CA LEU A 468 -20.02 -21.39 -4.51
C LEU A 468 -18.60 -21.92 -4.36
N LEU A 469 -18.14 -22.00 -3.11
CA LEU A 469 -16.84 -22.52 -2.74
C LEU A 469 -17.04 -23.64 -1.71
N PHE A 470 -16.36 -24.76 -1.91
CA PHE A 470 -16.26 -25.85 -0.94
C PHE A 470 -14.84 -25.98 -0.44
N GLY A 471 -14.66 -26.19 0.84
CA GLY A 471 -13.37 -26.45 1.45
C GLY A 471 -13.44 -27.55 2.49
N ALA A 472 -12.34 -28.27 2.63
CA ALA A 472 -12.17 -29.28 3.65
C ALA A 472 -10.72 -29.29 4.13
N TYR A 473 -10.52 -29.73 5.38
CA TYR A 473 -9.18 -29.90 5.94
C TYR A 473 -9.13 -31.04 6.94
N PHE A 474 -7.93 -31.56 7.12
CA PHE A 474 -7.59 -32.44 8.24
C PHE A 474 -6.20 -32.07 8.78
N GLY A 475 -5.90 -32.44 10.02
CA GLY A 475 -4.61 -32.27 10.65
C GLY A 475 -4.45 -33.15 11.88
N TYR A 476 -3.20 -33.49 12.19
CA TYR A 476 -2.83 -34.27 13.38
C TYR A 476 -1.86 -33.45 14.24
N GLY A 477 -2.21 -33.29 15.53
CA GLY A 477 -1.37 -32.65 16.53
C GLY A 477 -0.49 -33.66 17.24
N THR A 478 0.82 -33.41 17.33
CA THR A 478 1.77 -34.35 17.94
C THR A 478 1.72 -34.32 19.47
N GLY A 479 1.35 -33.16 20.05
CA GLY A 479 1.29 -32.97 21.49
C GLY A 479 0.03 -33.58 22.11
N ASP A 480 -1.12 -33.29 21.55
CA ASP A 480 -2.42 -33.77 22.02
C ASP A 480 -2.87 -35.10 21.36
N LYS A 481 -2.12 -35.62 20.38
CA LYS A 481 -2.31 -36.89 19.70
C LYS A 481 -3.74 -37.08 19.15
N THR A 482 -4.37 -35.99 18.68
CA THR A 482 -5.73 -36.02 18.14
C THR A 482 -5.78 -35.57 16.70
N ILE A 483 -6.74 -36.09 15.95
CA ILE A 483 -7.07 -35.67 14.59
C ILE A 483 -8.06 -34.51 14.66
N LYS A 484 -7.83 -33.48 13.88
CA LYS A 484 -8.72 -32.34 13.63
C LYS A 484 -9.17 -32.37 12.19
N TYR A 485 -10.41 -32.04 11.95
CA TYR A 485 -10.97 -32.01 10.60
C TYR A 485 -12.11 -30.99 10.51
N GLY A 486 -12.41 -30.60 9.30
CA GLY A 486 -13.54 -29.71 9.05
C GLY A 486 -13.87 -29.60 7.58
N GLY A 487 -15.08 -29.15 7.32
CA GLY A 487 -15.59 -28.87 5.98
C GLY A 487 -16.44 -27.62 6.02
N TYR A 488 -16.46 -26.90 4.91
CA TYR A 488 -17.27 -25.70 4.78
C TYR A 488 -17.73 -25.49 3.34
N SER A 489 -18.86 -24.78 3.22
CA SER A 489 -19.43 -24.34 1.96
C SER A 489 -19.73 -22.85 2.06
N THR A 490 -19.23 -22.04 1.14
CA THR A 490 -19.44 -20.60 1.10
C THR A 490 -20.19 -20.22 -0.15
N LEU A 491 -21.41 -19.70 0.00
CA LEU A 491 -22.23 -19.12 -1.07
C LEU A 491 -22.00 -17.61 -1.11
N PHE A 492 -21.45 -17.09 -2.19
CA PHE A 492 -21.27 -15.66 -2.43
C PHE A 492 -22.54 -15.08 -3.07
N LEU A 493 -23.33 -14.37 -2.28
CA LEU A 493 -24.55 -13.68 -2.74
C LEU A 493 -24.20 -12.39 -3.50
N ASN A 494 -23.22 -11.65 -3.02
CA ASN A 494 -22.68 -10.47 -3.69
C ASN A 494 -21.21 -10.26 -3.34
N ARG A 495 -20.34 -10.44 -4.30
CA ARG A 495 -18.88 -10.32 -4.10
C ARG A 495 -18.43 -8.86 -3.92
N LYS A 496 -19.09 -7.90 -4.56
CA LYS A 496 -18.75 -6.46 -4.44
C LYS A 496 -18.97 -5.94 -3.01
N THR A 497 -20.01 -6.42 -2.33
CA THR A 497 -20.28 -6.11 -0.92
C THR A 497 -19.69 -7.13 0.05
N GLY A 498 -19.09 -8.22 -0.45
CA GLY A 498 -18.62 -9.33 0.37
C GLY A 498 -19.75 -10.09 1.07
N THR A 499 -20.99 -9.99 0.53
CA THR A 499 -22.16 -10.69 1.10
C THR A 499 -22.08 -12.17 0.80
N LYS A 500 -22.01 -12.96 1.85
CA LYS A 500 -21.85 -14.42 1.76
C LYS A 500 -22.52 -15.14 2.92
N LEU A 501 -22.95 -16.36 2.64
CA LEU A 501 -23.40 -17.33 3.62
C LEU A 501 -22.38 -18.47 3.65
N ASN A 502 -21.86 -18.78 4.83
CA ASN A 502 -20.92 -19.89 5.05
C ASN A 502 -21.56 -20.91 5.98
N LEU A 503 -21.65 -22.14 5.53
CA LEU A 503 -22.05 -23.31 6.34
C LEU A 503 -20.80 -24.09 6.67
N TYR A 504 -20.65 -24.56 7.91
CA TYR A 504 -19.45 -25.25 8.33
C TYR A 504 -19.70 -26.30 9.38
N ILE A 505 -18.85 -27.33 9.36
CA ILE A 505 -18.69 -28.33 10.40
C ILE A 505 -17.21 -28.51 10.69
N GLN A 506 -16.83 -28.56 11.93
CA GLN A 506 -15.44 -28.75 12.33
C GLN A 506 -15.32 -29.48 13.67
N SER A 507 -14.25 -30.26 13.79
CA SER A 507 -13.74 -30.80 15.04
C SER A 507 -12.29 -30.31 15.16
N ASP A 508 -12.06 -29.28 16.00
CA ASP A 508 -10.79 -28.61 16.11
C ASP A 508 -10.56 -28.07 17.53
N VAL A 509 -9.38 -27.62 17.85
CA VAL A 509 -9.09 -26.99 19.14
C VAL A 509 -9.43 -25.51 19.14
N SER A 510 -9.93 -25.02 20.28
CA SER A 510 -10.16 -23.58 20.50
C SER A 510 -9.51 -23.11 21.79
N GLU A 511 -8.93 -21.91 21.77
CA GLU A 511 -8.38 -21.31 23.00
C GLU A 511 -9.49 -20.99 23.98
N VAL A 512 -9.26 -21.33 25.25
CA VAL A 512 -10.21 -21.04 26.33
C VAL A 512 -10.28 -19.54 26.60
N GLY A 513 -11.46 -18.95 26.47
CA GLY A 513 -11.69 -17.52 26.70
C GLY A 513 -11.27 -16.59 25.57
N ALA A 514 -11.04 -17.11 24.37
CA ALA A 514 -10.72 -16.29 23.20
C ALA A 514 -11.93 -15.49 22.68
N THR A 515 -11.64 -14.36 22.04
CA THR A 515 -12.61 -13.58 21.26
C THR A 515 -12.43 -13.87 19.76
N LYS A 516 -13.53 -13.83 19.00
CA LYS A 516 -13.48 -14.08 17.55
C LYS A 516 -12.97 -12.84 16.80
N PRO A 517 -11.96 -12.93 15.92
CA PRO A 517 -11.61 -11.83 15.04
C PRO A 517 -12.67 -11.68 13.93
N PHE A 518 -12.95 -10.46 13.51
CA PHE A 518 -13.86 -10.19 12.38
C PHE A 518 -13.31 -10.72 11.05
N PHE A 519 -12.02 -10.58 10.83
CA PHE A 519 -11.32 -11.10 9.66
C PHE A 519 -10.40 -12.25 10.07
N SER A 520 -10.27 -13.25 9.20
CA SER A 520 -9.26 -14.29 9.41
C SER A 520 -7.88 -13.63 9.47
N PRO A 521 -7.09 -13.89 10.51
CA PRO A 521 -5.76 -13.31 10.65
C PRO A 521 -4.87 -13.72 9.47
N GLY A 522 -4.03 -12.79 9.00
CA GLY A 522 -3.00 -13.08 8.00
C GLY A 522 -1.97 -14.08 8.54
N LEU A 523 -1.14 -14.65 7.67
CA LEU A 523 -0.08 -15.61 8.06
C LEU A 523 0.87 -15.04 9.13
N PHE A 524 1.17 -13.74 9.04
CA PHE A 524 2.11 -13.01 9.91
C PHE A 524 1.41 -11.93 10.75
N SER A 525 0.16 -12.18 11.17
CA SER A 525 -0.56 -11.27 12.06
C SER A 525 -0.11 -11.43 13.51
N ASN A 526 -0.39 -10.43 14.36
CA ASN A 526 -0.13 -10.50 15.80
C ASN A 526 -0.87 -11.67 16.47
N GLU A 527 -2.11 -11.93 16.04
CA GLU A 527 -2.90 -13.05 16.52
C GLU A 527 -2.26 -14.39 16.16
N SER A 528 -1.73 -14.52 14.94
CA SER A 528 -1.03 -15.73 14.50
C SER A 528 0.25 -15.97 15.31
N LEU A 529 1.02 -14.91 15.61
CA LEU A 529 2.20 -15.00 16.47
C LEU A 529 1.84 -15.34 17.91
N ARG A 530 0.76 -14.76 18.46
CA ARG A 530 0.29 -15.09 19.80
C ARG A 530 -0.17 -16.54 19.91
N TYR A 531 -0.81 -17.06 18.87
CA TYR A 531 -1.30 -18.45 18.84
C TYR A 531 -0.19 -19.48 19.10
N LEU A 532 1.06 -19.16 18.75
CA LEU A 532 2.22 -20.04 19.03
C LEU A 532 2.37 -20.36 20.53
N PHE A 533 1.94 -19.44 21.40
CA PHE A 533 2.13 -19.52 22.85
C PHE A 533 0.92 -20.06 23.60
N VAL A 534 -0.20 -20.28 22.95
CA VAL A 534 -1.44 -20.76 23.58
C VAL A 534 -1.27 -22.20 24.04
N SER A 535 -1.45 -22.44 25.33
CA SER A 535 -1.29 -23.73 25.99
C SER A 535 -2.60 -24.31 26.56
N ASN A 536 -3.61 -23.46 26.77
CA ASN A 536 -4.90 -23.89 27.29
C ASN A 536 -5.95 -23.87 26.17
N MET A 537 -6.26 -25.07 25.66
CA MET A 537 -7.23 -25.27 24.59
C MET A 537 -8.25 -26.36 24.98
N ALA A 538 -9.45 -26.20 24.46
CA ALA A 538 -10.50 -27.22 24.53
C ALA A 538 -10.72 -27.79 23.13
N MET A 539 -11.00 -29.07 23.05
CA MET A 539 -11.51 -29.73 21.83
C MET A 539 -12.93 -29.23 21.60
N GLN A 540 -13.21 -28.73 20.40
CA GLN A 540 -14.50 -28.19 20.03
C GLN A 540 -15.03 -28.85 18.76
N GLU A 541 -16.12 -29.55 18.89
CA GLU A 541 -16.94 -29.97 17.76
C GLU A 541 -18.00 -28.91 17.52
N LYS A 542 -18.03 -28.34 16.32
CA LYS A 542 -18.83 -27.17 16.02
C LYS A 542 -19.43 -27.25 14.62
N TYR A 543 -20.71 -26.95 14.51
CA TYR A 543 -21.38 -26.76 13.21
C TYR A 543 -22.27 -25.52 13.27
N GLY A 544 -22.38 -24.83 12.14
CA GLY A 544 -23.13 -23.60 12.14
C GLY A 544 -23.19 -22.93 10.78
N ALA A 545 -23.76 -21.73 10.82
CA ALA A 545 -23.93 -20.85 9.67
C ALA A 545 -23.45 -19.44 10.02
N THR A 546 -22.68 -18.86 9.12
CA THR A 546 -22.22 -17.47 9.25
C THR A 546 -22.70 -16.66 8.05
N PHE A 547 -23.50 -15.64 8.28
CA PHE A 547 -23.83 -14.61 7.28
C PHE A 547 -22.90 -13.41 7.47
N SER A 548 -22.29 -12.94 6.40
CA SER A 548 -21.42 -11.76 6.44
C SER A 548 -21.79 -10.81 5.31
N THR A 549 -21.77 -9.52 5.59
CA THR A 549 -21.97 -8.46 4.58
C THR A 549 -21.26 -7.18 4.99
N THR A 550 -21.02 -6.27 4.01
CA THR A 550 -20.63 -4.90 4.29
C THR A 550 -21.74 -3.95 3.87
N ILE A 551 -22.25 -3.17 4.82
CA ILE A 551 -23.34 -2.20 4.57
C ILE A 551 -22.79 -1.00 3.80
N ARG A 552 -21.66 -0.47 4.24
CA ARG A 552 -20.83 0.51 3.53
C ARG A 552 -19.46 -0.12 3.36
N SER A 553 -18.64 0.35 2.43
CA SER A 553 -17.33 -0.29 2.20
C SER A 553 -16.42 -0.35 3.43
N ASN A 554 -16.67 0.47 4.44
CA ASN A 554 -15.92 0.54 5.71
C ASN A 554 -16.68 0.00 6.93
N MET A 555 -17.89 -0.55 6.75
CA MET A 555 -18.70 -1.12 7.83
C MET A 555 -19.08 -2.56 7.50
N GLY A 556 -18.68 -3.49 8.34
CA GLY A 556 -19.00 -4.92 8.19
C GLY A 556 -19.92 -5.41 9.30
N ILE A 557 -20.82 -6.32 8.95
CA ILE A 557 -21.64 -7.09 9.89
C ILE A 557 -21.46 -8.57 9.60
N GLN A 558 -21.34 -9.35 10.68
CA GLN A 558 -21.31 -10.80 10.64
C GLN A 558 -22.24 -11.34 11.72
N LEU A 559 -23.12 -12.22 11.32
CA LEU A 559 -23.99 -13.02 12.19
C LEU A 559 -23.56 -14.47 12.10
N ASP A 560 -23.24 -15.08 13.22
CA ASP A 560 -22.89 -16.50 13.33
C ASP A 560 -23.86 -17.19 14.29
N VAL A 561 -24.46 -18.29 13.86
CA VAL A 561 -25.29 -19.16 14.68
C VAL A 561 -24.69 -20.55 14.62
N ASN A 562 -24.38 -21.11 15.78
CA ASN A 562 -23.70 -22.38 15.86
C ASN A 562 -24.13 -23.20 17.08
N ARG A 563 -24.07 -24.52 16.93
CA ARG A 563 -24.06 -25.45 18.04
C ARG A 563 -22.66 -26.03 18.15
N HIS A 564 -22.17 -26.09 19.39
CA HIS A 564 -20.86 -26.68 19.65
C HIS A 564 -20.82 -27.49 20.92
N ASN A 565 -19.96 -28.51 20.92
CA ASN A 565 -19.61 -29.34 22.07
C ASN A 565 -18.15 -29.02 22.44
N LEU A 566 -17.92 -28.56 23.66
CA LEU A 566 -16.60 -28.34 24.24
C LEU A 566 -16.21 -29.49 25.14
N ASN A 567 -14.98 -29.98 24.93
CA ASN A 567 -14.40 -31.05 25.78
C ASN A 567 -13.02 -30.59 26.25
N PHE A 568 -12.86 -30.44 27.57
CA PHE A 568 -11.62 -30.04 28.20
C PHE A 568 -10.78 -31.26 28.59
N LYS A 569 -9.87 -31.65 27.70
CA LYS A 569 -8.99 -32.82 27.94
C LYS A 569 -7.83 -32.54 28.91
N ASN A 570 -7.62 -31.29 29.29
CA ASN A 570 -6.54 -30.82 30.19
C ASN A 570 -6.88 -30.86 31.68
N GLY A 571 -7.96 -31.58 32.06
CA GLY A 571 -8.37 -31.71 33.46
C GLY A 571 -9.22 -30.55 34.00
N TYR A 572 -9.50 -29.52 33.20
CA TYR A 572 -10.41 -28.46 33.61
C TYR A 572 -11.83 -28.95 33.78
N GLN A 573 -12.46 -28.53 34.90
CA GLN A 573 -13.88 -28.81 35.23
C GLN A 573 -14.56 -27.53 35.73
N TYR A 574 -15.81 -27.39 35.38
CA TYR A 574 -16.72 -26.38 35.92
C TYR A 574 -17.88 -27.13 36.60
N ASN A 575 -18.03 -26.92 37.94
CA ASN A 575 -18.96 -27.69 38.75
C ASN A 575 -18.90 -29.21 38.53
N GLY A 576 -17.68 -29.77 38.40
CA GLY A 576 -17.43 -31.20 38.19
C GLY A 576 -17.62 -31.69 36.76
N LEU A 577 -18.06 -30.86 35.82
CA LEU A 577 -18.28 -31.21 34.42
C LEU A 577 -17.12 -30.74 33.54
N SER A 578 -16.69 -31.56 32.58
CA SER A 578 -15.61 -31.24 31.62
C SER A 578 -16.11 -31.11 30.16
N THR A 579 -17.37 -31.39 29.92
CA THR A 579 -17.99 -31.36 28.58
C THR A 579 -19.25 -30.50 28.58
N PHE A 580 -19.40 -29.63 27.61
CA PHE A 580 -20.50 -28.65 27.54
C PHE A 580 -21.00 -28.50 26.10
N ASN A 581 -22.30 -28.76 25.93
CA ASN A 581 -23.02 -28.47 24.69
C ASN A 581 -23.60 -27.07 24.76
N ALA A 582 -23.42 -26.26 23.75
CA ALA A 582 -23.98 -24.90 23.69
C ALA A 582 -24.57 -24.60 22.33
N LEU A 583 -25.65 -23.82 22.32
CA LEU A 583 -26.14 -23.07 21.19
C LEU A 583 -25.70 -21.63 21.37
N GLU A 584 -24.97 -21.07 20.40
CA GLU A 584 -24.43 -19.70 20.46
C GLU A 584 -24.85 -18.89 19.24
N THR A 585 -25.29 -17.67 19.48
CA THR A 585 -25.46 -16.63 18.47
C THR A 585 -24.45 -15.53 18.72
N SER A 586 -23.73 -15.12 17.67
CA SER A 586 -22.68 -14.09 17.72
C SER A 586 -22.94 -13.05 16.65
N LEU A 587 -23.04 -11.77 17.06
CA LEU A 587 -23.13 -10.63 16.18
C LEU A 587 -21.85 -9.83 16.28
N ILE A 588 -21.15 -9.65 15.16
CA ILE A 588 -19.93 -8.84 15.08
C ILE A 588 -20.20 -7.68 14.15
N TRP A 589 -19.95 -6.47 14.65
CA TRP A 589 -19.95 -5.23 13.88
C TRP A 589 -18.55 -4.64 13.86
N SER A 590 -18.11 -4.19 12.67
CA SER A 590 -16.82 -3.52 12.48
C SER A 590 -17.01 -2.22 11.73
N TRP A 591 -16.25 -1.21 12.11
CA TRP A 591 -16.21 0.08 11.44
C TRP A 591 -14.78 0.61 11.35
N ASN A 592 -14.26 0.66 10.14
CA ASN A 592 -12.95 1.21 9.84
C ASN A 592 -13.14 2.62 9.28
N ILE A 593 -12.94 3.64 10.11
CA ILE A 593 -13.16 5.03 9.69
C ILE A 593 -12.25 5.37 8.51
N ARG A 594 -12.82 5.96 7.44
CA ARG A 594 -12.11 6.38 6.22
C ARG A 594 -11.20 5.31 5.60
N GLU A 595 -11.53 4.05 5.78
CA GLU A 595 -10.81 2.97 5.10
C GLU A 595 -10.94 3.12 3.59
N LYS A 596 -9.82 3.11 2.87
CA LYS A 596 -9.80 3.02 1.42
C LYS A 596 -9.93 1.55 1.01
N VAL A 597 -10.86 1.28 0.10
CA VAL A 597 -11.14 -0.07 -0.40
C VAL A 597 -11.14 -0.04 -1.92
N ASN A 598 -10.35 -0.91 -2.52
CA ASN A 598 -10.32 -1.10 -3.97
C ASN A 598 -11.13 -2.35 -4.36
N LEU A 599 -11.91 -2.24 -5.42
CA LEU A 599 -12.59 -3.38 -6.05
C LEU A 599 -11.78 -3.80 -7.28
N ILE A 600 -11.03 -4.89 -7.14
CA ILE A 600 -10.22 -5.48 -8.21
C ILE A 600 -11.00 -6.66 -8.79
N GLY A 601 -11.59 -6.46 -9.95
CA GLY A 601 -12.59 -7.39 -10.45
C GLY A 601 -13.77 -7.48 -9.46
N ASN A 602 -13.99 -8.66 -8.89
CA ASN A 602 -15.03 -8.90 -7.89
C ASN A 602 -14.49 -9.04 -6.45
N GLN A 603 -13.20 -8.75 -6.23
CA GLN A 603 -12.59 -8.89 -4.90
C GLN A 603 -12.38 -7.51 -4.27
N ARG A 604 -12.68 -7.43 -2.98
CA ARG A 604 -12.42 -6.24 -2.16
C ARG A 604 -11.03 -6.36 -1.55
N VAL A 605 -10.22 -5.34 -1.75
CA VAL A 605 -8.89 -5.21 -1.17
C VAL A 605 -8.86 -3.97 -0.29
N SER A 606 -8.60 -4.15 1.00
CA SER A 606 -8.42 -3.04 1.93
C SER A 606 -7.04 -2.43 1.73
N MET A 607 -7.00 -1.11 1.53
CA MET A 607 -5.77 -0.31 1.47
C MET A 607 -5.42 0.29 2.84
N GLY A 608 -6.17 -0.10 3.88
CA GLY A 608 -5.96 0.36 5.24
C GLY A 608 -6.54 1.74 5.55
N THR A 609 -6.29 2.20 6.77
CA THR A 609 -6.68 3.52 7.27
C THR A 609 -5.74 3.99 8.37
N ASN A 610 -5.51 5.30 8.45
CA ASN A 610 -4.80 5.96 9.56
C ASN A 610 -5.76 6.40 10.68
N TYR A 611 -7.05 6.17 10.52
CA TYR A 611 -8.09 6.51 11.48
C TYR A 611 -8.41 5.32 12.39
N PRO A 612 -9.14 5.53 13.50
CA PRO A 612 -9.54 4.45 14.39
C PRO A 612 -10.39 3.38 13.69
N ARG A 613 -10.12 2.13 14.08
CA ARG A 613 -10.91 0.95 13.70
C ARG A 613 -11.65 0.46 14.93
N PHE A 614 -12.94 0.25 14.78
CA PHE A 614 -13.83 -0.23 15.84
C PHE A 614 -14.31 -1.64 15.51
N GLN A 615 -14.36 -2.49 16.52
CA GLN A 615 -15.01 -3.80 16.44
C GLN A 615 -15.81 -4.01 17.72
N VAL A 616 -17.07 -4.37 17.56
CA VAL A 616 -17.97 -4.78 18.65
C VAL A 616 -18.45 -6.18 18.36
N GLN A 617 -18.34 -7.08 19.33
CA GLN A 617 -18.85 -8.44 19.27
C GLN A 617 -19.82 -8.66 20.43
N PHE A 618 -20.99 -9.15 20.12
CA PHE A 618 -21.98 -9.56 21.10
C PHE A 618 -22.29 -11.04 20.88
N ASP A 619 -22.09 -11.86 21.93
CA ASP A 619 -22.43 -13.28 21.92
C ASP A 619 -23.53 -13.54 22.95
N ARG A 620 -24.47 -14.38 22.60
CA ARG A 620 -25.49 -14.94 23.48
C ARG A 620 -25.49 -16.46 23.32
N GLY A 621 -25.37 -17.17 24.44
CA GLY A 621 -25.34 -18.62 24.42
C GLY A 621 -26.21 -19.24 25.48
N TRP A 622 -26.65 -20.50 25.17
CA TRP A 622 -27.46 -21.35 26.01
C TRP A 622 -26.82 -22.72 26.10
N ILE A 623 -26.62 -23.21 27.31
CA ILE A 623 -25.99 -24.49 27.62
C ILE A 623 -27.07 -25.35 28.31
N PRO A 624 -27.66 -26.31 27.61
CA PRO A 624 -28.58 -27.26 28.26
C PRO A 624 -27.84 -28.10 29.29
N THR A 625 -28.42 -28.21 30.49
CA THR A 625 -27.97 -29.14 31.53
C THR A 625 -28.94 -30.35 31.56
N ASP A 626 -28.51 -31.50 32.08
CA ASP A 626 -29.34 -32.69 32.15
C ASP A 626 -30.55 -32.51 33.06
N TYR A 627 -30.59 -31.46 33.84
CA TYR A 627 -31.71 -31.07 34.71
C TYR A 627 -32.36 -29.83 34.10
N THR A 628 -33.60 -29.78 33.91
CA THR A 628 -34.56 -28.78 33.43
C THR A 628 -34.15 -27.30 33.40
N GLU A 629 -32.93 -26.97 33.76
CA GLU A 629 -32.34 -25.60 33.77
C GLU A 629 -31.33 -25.40 32.63
N PHE A 630 -31.42 -24.24 32.00
CA PHE A 630 -30.45 -23.80 30.99
C PHE A 630 -29.48 -22.80 31.63
N LEU A 631 -28.19 -23.12 31.64
CA LEU A 631 -27.19 -22.08 31.86
C LEU A 631 -27.16 -21.18 30.66
N SER A 632 -27.15 -19.89 30.88
CA SER A 632 -27.06 -18.93 29.78
C SER A 632 -26.00 -17.86 30.06
N TYR A 633 -25.42 -17.37 29.02
CA TYR A 633 -24.46 -16.26 29.10
C TYR A 633 -24.68 -15.23 28.01
N SER A 634 -24.23 -14.01 28.28
CA SER A 634 -24.01 -13.01 27.25
C SER A 634 -22.64 -12.38 27.42
N ARG A 635 -22.00 -12.05 26.28
CA ARG A 635 -20.66 -11.49 26.25
C ARG A 635 -20.62 -10.34 25.26
N LEU A 636 -20.14 -9.19 25.70
CA LEU A 636 -19.88 -8.01 24.89
C LEU A 636 -18.37 -7.75 24.88
N ASN A 637 -17.78 -7.62 23.71
CA ASN A 637 -16.38 -7.30 23.53
C ASN A 637 -16.23 -6.09 22.59
N LEU A 638 -15.42 -5.12 22.99
CA LEU A 638 -15.09 -3.91 22.24
C LEU A 638 -13.58 -3.88 21.97
N SER A 639 -13.20 -3.62 20.75
CA SER A 639 -11.82 -3.35 20.36
C SER A 639 -11.74 -2.08 19.53
N ILE A 640 -10.84 -1.17 19.93
CA ILE A 640 -10.53 0.05 19.18
C ILE A 640 -9.03 0.07 18.94
N SER A 641 -8.58 0.34 17.73
CA SER A 641 -7.15 0.41 17.43
C SER A 641 -6.85 1.45 16.36
N GLN A 642 -5.68 2.06 16.45
CA GLN A 642 -5.20 3.02 15.46
C GLN A 642 -3.68 3.01 15.36
N ASN A 643 -3.18 3.23 14.13
CA ASN A 643 -1.77 3.51 13.86
C ASN A 643 -1.66 4.95 13.36
N VAL A 644 -0.86 5.77 14.05
CA VAL A 644 -0.65 7.20 13.74
C VAL A 644 0.81 7.41 13.40
N THR A 645 1.08 7.95 12.21
CA THR A 645 2.43 8.41 11.86
C THR A 645 2.64 9.82 12.41
N VAL A 646 3.59 9.96 13.33
CA VAL A 646 4.04 11.26 13.84
C VAL A 646 5.14 11.77 12.93
N ILE A 647 4.80 12.75 12.09
CA ILE A 647 5.64 13.24 10.99
C ILE A 647 7.05 13.60 11.47
N GLY A 648 8.06 12.98 10.88
CA GLY A 648 9.46 13.22 11.16
C GLY A 648 9.98 12.64 12.48
N ILE A 649 9.15 11.94 13.27
CA ILE A 649 9.53 11.38 14.57
C ILE A 649 9.40 9.85 14.59
N GLY A 650 8.24 9.30 14.21
CA GLY A 650 8.00 7.86 14.30
C GLY A 650 6.55 7.46 14.12
N LYS A 651 6.21 6.29 14.63
CA LYS A 651 4.86 5.72 14.56
C LYS A 651 4.33 5.40 15.95
N LEU A 652 3.12 5.84 16.26
CA LEU A 652 2.36 5.49 17.46
C LEU A 652 1.30 4.46 17.07
N SER A 653 1.33 3.29 17.69
CA SER A 653 0.26 2.30 17.62
C SER A 653 -0.40 2.21 18.98
N TRP A 654 -1.72 2.29 19.04
CA TRP A 654 -2.45 2.09 20.27
C TRP A 654 -3.69 1.22 20.02
N SER A 655 -4.08 0.52 21.08
CA SER A 655 -5.26 -0.35 21.07
C SER A 655 -5.91 -0.36 22.44
N PHE A 656 -7.23 -0.22 22.45
CA PHE A 656 -8.10 -0.43 23.61
C PHE A 656 -8.89 -1.73 23.38
N LYS A 657 -8.95 -2.57 24.41
CA LYS A 657 -9.81 -3.77 24.45
C LYS A 657 -10.61 -3.75 25.73
N GLY A 658 -11.93 -3.88 25.61
CA GLY A 658 -12.84 -3.93 26.74
C GLY A 658 -13.84 -5.07 26.57
N GLY A 659 -14.19 -5.73 27.64
CA GLY A 659 -15.13 -6.83 27.63
C GLY A 659 -15.97 -6.90 28.90
N MET A 660 -17.21 -7.31 28.75
CA MET A 660 -18.08 -7.68 29.85
C MET A 660 -18.88 -8.94 29.51
N ALA A 661 -18.92 -9.86 30.44
CA ALA A 661 -19.68 -11.08 30.33
C ALA A 661 -20.48 -11.35 31.60
N ASN A 662 -21.62 -11.98 31.44
CA ASN A 662 -22.46 -12.45 32.55
C ASN A 662 -22.78 -13.94 32.38
N GLY A 663 -23.33 -14.53 33.43
CA GLY A 663 -23.68 -15.95 33.51
C GLY A 663 -22.73 -16.72 34.43
N ASN A 664 -23.19 -17.87 34.90
CA ASN A 664 -22.41 -18.86 35.63
C ASN A 664 -22.12 -20.01 34.67
N VAL A 665 -21.01 -19.91 33.97
CA VAL A 665 -20.66 -20.79 32.85
C VAL A 665 -19.14 -21.07 32.85
N PRO A 666 -18.64 -22.05 32.08
CA PRO A 666 -17.22 -22.38 31.99
C PRO A 666 -16.36 -21.21 31.48
N LEU A 667 -15.05 -21.26 31.78
CA LEU A 667 -14.05 -20.22 31.42
C LEU A 667 -14.00 -19.92 29.93
N ASN A 668 -14.34 -20.84 29.05
CA ASN A 668 -14.36 -20.65 27.62
C ASN A 668 -15.28 -19.51 27.16
N TYR A 669 -16.26 -19.17 27.98
CA TYR A 669 -17.27 -18.14 27.68
C TYR A 669 -16.96 -16.79 28.34
N PHE A 670 -15.83 -16.67 29.02
CA PHE A 670 -15.29 -15.42 29.56
C PHE A 670 -14.11 -14.92 28.73
N PHE A 671 -13.32 -14.01 29.28
CA PHE A 671 -12.21 -13.38 28.56
C PHE A 671 -10.88 -13.84 29.15
N ALA A 672 -10.04 -14.48 28.34
CA ALA A 672 -8.62 -14.66 28.64
C ALA A 672 -7.84 -13.38 28.33
N LEU A 673 -6.91 -13.01 29.22
CA LEU A 673 -6.04 -11.88 29.00
C LEU A 673 -5.17 -12.08 27.74
N GLN A 674 -5.03 -11.05 26.93
CA GLN A 674 -4.13 -11.07 25.79
C GLN A 674 -2.68 -11.01 26.29
N ALA A 675 -2.00 -12.13 26.34
CA ALA A 675 -0.67 -12.31 26.95
C ALA A 675 0.20 -13.17 26.04
N SER A 676 1.54 -13.03 26.15
CA SER A 676 2.49 -13.70 25.25
C SER A 676 3.79 -14.16 25.90
N ARG A 677 3.86 -14.21 27.25
CA ARG A 677 5.08 -14.65 27.95
C ARG A 677 5.28 -16.16 27.85
N GLN A 678 6.49 -16.55 27.43
CA GLN A 678 7.10 -17.87 27.61
C GLN A 678 8.62 -17.69 27.78
N ASN A 679 9.36 -18.76 28.12
CA ASN A 679 10.79 -18.72 28.40
C ASN A 679 11.64 -18.14 27.25
N TRP A 680 11.28 -18.48 26.02
CA TRP A 680 11.82 -17.88 24.79
C TRP A 680 10.65 -17.48 23.92
N SER A 681 10.47 -16.20 23.72
CA SER A 681 9.29 -15.73 22.98
C SER A 681 9.57 -14.52 22.12
N VAL A 682 8.73 -14.38 21.12
CA VAL A 682 8.69 -13.21 20.23
C VAL A 682 7.75 -12.17 20.85
N SER A 683 8.09 -10.91 20.75
CA SER A 683 7.21 -9.81 21.14
C SER A 683 5.96 -9.78 20.28
N VAL A 684 4.80 -9.71 20.91
CA VAL A 684 3.49 -9.68 20.26
C VAL A 684 2.80 -8.36 20.56
N PRO A 685 2.71 -7.43 19.61
CA PRO A 685 1.99 -6.17 19.78
C PRO A 685 0.53 -6.40 20.23
N ASN A 686 0.00 -5.44 21.03
CA ASN A 686 -1.36 -5.50 21.61
C ASN A 686 -1.59 -6.70 22.55
N SER A 687 -0.54 -7.18 23.21
CA SER A 687 -0.60 -8.17 24.29
C SER A 687 0.31 -7.76 25.44
N PHE A 688 0.06 -8.31 26.63
CA PHE A 688 0.98 -8.21 27.75
C PHE A 688 2.17 -9.14 27.51
N GLU A 689 3.36 -8.58 27.49
CA GLU A 689 4.60 -9.29 27.13
C GLU A 689 5.20 -10.04 28.31
N THR A 690 4.87 -9.62 29.56
CA THR A 690 5.42 -10.18 30.82
C THR A 690 4.50 -11.17 31.50
N VAL A 691 3.31 -11.37 30.97
CA VAL A 691 2.25 -12.23 31.54
C VAL A 691 2.16 -13.55 30.78
N GLY A 692 1.98 -14.65 31.49
CA GLY A 692 1.74 -15.97 30.91
C GLY A 692 0.41 -16.04 30.18
N VAL A 693 0.41 -16.80 29.10
CA VAL A 693 -0.84 -17.07 28.37
C VAL A 693 -1.77 -17.88 29.28
N ASN A 694 -3.04 -17.45 29.36
CA ASN A 694 -4.08 -18.05 30.22
C ASN A 694 -3.81 -17.94 31.74
N GLU A 695 -2.91 -17.04 32.21
CA GLU A 695 -2.70 -16.76 33.64
C GLU A 695 -3.86 -15.95 34.26
N PHE A 696 -4.53 -15.11 33.46
CA PHE A 696 -5.60 -14.22 33.93
C PHE A 696 -6.87 -14.44 33.11
N TYR A 697 -8.00 -14.50 33.80
CA TYR A 697 -9.35 -14.53 33.21
C TYR A 697 -10.24 -13.48 33.86
N HIS A 698 -11.22 -12.96 33.10
CA HIS A 698 -12.09 -11.87 33.54
C HIS A 698 -13.52 -12.06 33.06
N LYS A 699 -14.49 -11.66 33.91
CA LYS A 699 -15.89 -11.41 33.52
C LYS A 699 -16.03 -10.00 32.97
N LYS A 700 -15.35 -9.02 33.56
CA LYS A 700 -15.25 -7.64 33.06
C LYS A 700 -13.79 -7.23 33.00
N SER A 701 -13.39 -6.59 31.93
CA SER A 701 -12.02 -6.13 31.75
C SER A 701 -11.91 -4.95 30.81
N ALA A 702 -10.88 -4.14 31.02
CA ALA A 702 -10.44 -3.12 30.12
C ALA A 702 -8.90 -3.14 30.03
N SER A 703 -8.34 -3.03 28.84
CA SER A 703 -6.90 -2.98 28.63
C SER A 703 -6.53 -1.97 27.54
N VAL A 704 -5.44 -1.26 27.76
CA VAL A 704 -4.85 -0.32 26.80
C VAL A 704 -3.43 -0.78 26.50
N PHE A 705 -3.09 -0.81 25.24
CA PHE A 705 -1.75 -1.10 24.73
C PHE A 705 -1.27 0.08 23.91
N THR A 706 -0.07 0.55 24.16
CA THR A 706 0.57 1.62 23.40
C THR A 706 1.98 1.21 23.01
N ARG A 707 2.36 1.48 21.80
CA ARG A 707 3.71 1.26 21.29
C ARG A 707 4.12 2.44 20.42
N PHE A 708 5.22 3.09 20.78
CA PHE A 708 5.83 4.13 19.97
C PHE A 708 7.14 3.61 19.39
N THR A 709 7.33 3.78 18.09
CA THR A 709 8.56 3.38 17.38
C THR A 709 9.11 4.61 16.67
N PHE A 710 10.33 5.00 17.03
CA PHE A 710 11.04 6.09 16.36
C PHE A 710 11.44 5.70 14.94
N ASN A 711 11.73 6.70 14.11
CA ASN A 711 12.31 6.45 12.80
C ASN A 711 13.64 5.72 12.93
N ALA A 712 13.97 4.88 11.94
CA ALA A 712 15.22 4.15 11.91
C ALA A 712 16.43 5.08 11.99
N ILE A 713 17.42 4.72 12.81
CA ILE A 713 18.73 5.36 12.81
C ILE A 713 19.49 4.82 11.59
N ARG A 714 19.82 5.71 10.67
CA ARG A 714 20.49 5.31 9.44
C ARG A 714 21.97 5.05 9.71
N THR A 715 22.40 3.84 9.46
CA THR A 715 23.78 3.44 9.52
C THR A 715 24.33 3.22 8.10
N LYS A 716 25.66 3.18 7.96
CA LYS A 716 26.30 2.81 6.68
C LYS A 716 26.03 1.35 6.30
N ALA A 717 25.74 0.50 7.28
CA ALA A 717 25.44 -0.91 7.07
C ALA A 717 23.97 -1.11 6.72
N LYS A 718 23.69 -1.51 5.49
CA LYS A 718 22.32 -1.72 4.99
C LYS A 718 21.52 -2.74 5.79
N TRP A 719 22.19 -3.73 6.36
CA TRP A 719 21.60 -4.80 7.16
C TRP A 719 21.30 -4.39 8.60
N ASN A 720 21.71 -3.19 9.04
CA ASN A 720 21.55 -2.69 10.40
C ASN A 720 20.90 -1.29 10.36
N GLN A 721 19.61 -1.21 10.61
CA GLN A 721 18.80 0.02 10.62
C GLN A 721 18.02 0.11 11.94
N PRO A 722 18.70 0.36 13.09
CA PRO A 722 18.06 0.25 14.39
C PRO A 722 16.95 1.27 14.58
N GLN A 723 15.83 0.79 15.10
CA GLN A 723 14.64 1.57 15.47
C GLN A 723 14.38 1.39 16.95
N PHE A 724 14.56 2.45 17.72
CA PHE A 724 14.23 2.46 19.14
C PHE A 724 12.71 2.59 19.33
N GLY A 725 12.16 1.96 20.35
CA GLY A 725 10.77 2.11 20.69
C GLY A 725 10.43 1.84 22.15
N PHE A 726 9.25 2.32 22.53
CA PHE A 726 8.66 2.16 23.85
C PHE A 726 7.35 1.38 23.76
N HIS A 727 7.09 0.61 24.77
CA HIS A 727 5.84 -0.10 24.99
C HIS A 727 5.29 0.24 26.37
N TYR A 728 3.98 0.43 26.46
CA TYR A 728 3.25 0.50 27.73
C TYR A 728 1.91 -0.21 27.58
N ALA A 729 1.57 -1.01 28.58
CA ALA A 729 0.29 -1.69 28.68
C ALA A 729 -0.29 -1.53 30.09
N TYR A 730 -1.58 -1.31 30.14
CA TYR A 730 -2.38 -1.27 31.37
C TYR A 730 -3.62 -2.11 31.21
N GLY A 731 -3.96 -2.88 32.24
CA GLY A 731 -5.19 -3.66 32.28
C GLY A 731 -5.81 -3.70 33.65
N ILE A 732 -7.14 -3.67 33.68
CA ILE A 732 -7.94 -3.89 34.89
C ILE A 732 -9.06 -4.86 34.54
N GLY A 733 -9.46 -5.69 35.52
CA GLY A 733 -10.55 -6.64 35.28
C GLY A 733 -10.85 -7.48 36.51
N GLU A 734 -12.11 -7.88 36.64
CA GLU A 734 -12.62 -8.64 37.76
C GLU A 734 -13.18 -10.00 37.34
N PHE A 735 -13.16 -10.94 38.27
CA PHE A 735 -13.76 -12.25 38.12
C PHE A 735 -14.31 -12.72 39.50
N GLU A 736 -15.62 -12.90 39.55
CA GLU A 736 -16.35 -13.42 40.71
C GLU A 736 -16.52 -14.95 40.61
N ASN A 737 -16.75 -15.63 41.73
CA ASN A 737 -17.07 -17.08 41.80
C ASN A 737 -15.97 -17.99 41.22
N LYS A 738 -14.70 -17.73 41.57
CA LYS A 738 -13.56 -18.53 41.09
C LYS A 738 -13.62 -19.97 41.58
N SER A 739 -14.27 -20.25 42.73
CA SER A 739 -14.40 -21.56 43.33
C SER A 739 -15.21 -22.60 42.54
N GLU A 740 -16.02 -22.12 41.57
CA GLU A 740 -16.76 -23.01 40.67
C GLU A 740 -15.87 -23.71 39.63
N HIS A 741 -14.63 -23.21 39.49
CA HIS A 741 -13.63 -23.70 38.55
C HIS A 741 -12.53 -24.48 39.30
N ASN A 742 -12.18 -25.68 38.86
CA ASN A 742 -11.17 -26.53 39.48
C ASN A 742 -9.70 -26.15 39.17
N ILE A 743 -9.47 -25.03 38.53
CA ILE A 743 -8.12 -24.51 38.23
C ILE A 743 -7.91 -23.15 38.88
N GLU A 744 -6.68 -22.88 39.29
CA GLU A 744 -6.30 -21.56 39.80
C GLU A 744 -5.99 -20.61 38.66
N PHE A 745 -6.54 -19.41 38.69
CA PHE A 745 -6.24 -18.31 37.78
C PHE A 745 -6.37 -16.95 38.50
N LYS A 746 -5.77 -15.93 37.93
CA LYS A 746 -5.78 -14.57 38.46
C LYS A 746 -6.81 -13.69 37.75
N SER A 747 -7.22 -12.60 38.43
CA SER A 747 -7.92 -11.45 37.86
C SER A 747 -7.09 -10.18 38.06
N MET A 748 -7.35 -9.13 37.27
CA MET A 748 -6.58 -7.88 37.31
C MET A 748 -7.28 -6.80 38.13
N ASP A 749 -7.96 -7.13 39.24
CA ASP A 749 -8.78 -6.21 40.03
C ASP A 749 -7.97 -5.06 40.69
N LYS A 750 -6.66 -5.23 40.86
CA LYS A 750 -5.73 -4.19 41.36
C LYS A 750 -4.99 -3.41 40.28
N GLY A 751 -5.27 -3.66 39.02
CA GLY A 751 -4.55 -3.06 37.88
C GLY A 751 -3.21 -3.72 37.61
N LEU A 752 -3.03 -4.16 36.35
CA LEU A 752 -1.80 -4.76 35.85
C LEU A 752 -1.07 -3.72 34.99
N HIS A 753 0.20 -3.45 35.33
CA HIS A 753 1.03 -2.49 34.61
C HIS A 753 2.26 -3.16 33.99
N GLU A 754 2.56 -2.75 32.80
CA GLU A 754 3.75 -3.19 32.08
C GLU A 754 4.33 -2.04 31.26
N ALA A 755 5.65 -1.91 31.26
CA ALA A 755 6.39 -1.02 30.37
C ALA A 755 7.53 -1.77 29.71
N GLY A 756 7.97 -1.32 28.55
CA GLY A 756 9.08 -1.96 27.84
C GLY A 756 9.82 -1.02 26.91
N ILE A 757 11.03 -1.38 26.64
CA ILE A 757 11.87 -0.76 25.62
C ILE A 757 12.27 -1.82 24.61
N PHE A 758 12.40 -1.43 23.35
CA PHE A 758 12.85 -2.35 22.33
C PHE A 758 13.68 -1.63 21.28
N LEU A 759 14.56 -2.39 20.66
CA LEU A 759 15.41 -1.98 19.55
C LEU A 759 15.18 -2.95 18.41
N ASN A 760 14.37 -2.55 17.43
CA ASN A 760 14.13 -3.33 16.23
C ASN A 760 15.16 -2.98 15.15
N GLY A 761 15.26 -3.78 14.08
CA GLY A 761 16.14 -3.48 12.93
C GLY A 761 17.63 -3.63 13.23
N LEU A 762 18.01 -4.41 14.22
CA LEU A 762 19.41 -4.82 14.44
C LEU A 762 19.92 -5.67 13.28
N LEU A 763 19.03 -6.50 12.73
CA LEU A 763 19.24 -7.21 11.48
C LEU A 763 18.03 -6.91 10.57
N THR A 764 18.32 -6.41 9.37
CA THR A 764 17.30 -6.14 8.34
C THR A 764 17.65 -6.86 7.04
N SER A 765 16.67 -7.48 6.43
CA SER A 765 16.78 -8.13 5.12
C SER A 765 15.48 -7.94 4.36
N GLY A 766 15.52 -7.17 3.28
CA GLY A 766 14.32 -6.80 2.53
C GLY A 766 13.28 -6.14 3.43
N ASN A 767 12.09 -6.70 3.48
CA ASN A 767 10.96 -6.20 4.25
C ASN A 767 10.88 -6.77 5.69
N SER A 768 11.89 -7.50 6.14
CA SER A 768 11.91 -8.14 7.46
C SER A 768 13.00 -7.54 8.34
N SER A 769 12.72 -7.42 9.62
CA SER A 769 13.67 -6.94 10.62
C SER A 769 13.60 -7.77 11.89
N ILE A 770 14.75 -7.94 12.53
CA ILE A 770 14.87 -8.62 13.81
C ILE A 770 15.55 -7.67 14.78
N GLY A 771 15.08 -7.67 16.03
CA GLY A 771 15.59 -6.87 17.12
C GLY A 771 15.39 -7.54 18.46
N LEU A 772 15.66 -6.80 19.53
CA LEU A 772 15.53 -7.24 20.91
C LEU A 772 14.69 -6.24 21.71
N GLY A 773 13.95 -6.74 22.68
CA GLY A 773 13.18 -5.94 23.62
C GLY A 773 13.29 -6.47 25.02
N SER A 774 13.06 -5.59 25.99
CA SER A 774 12.97 -5.94 27.40
C SER A 774 11.70 -5.29 27.96
N PHE A 775 10.88 -6.09 28.61
CA PHE A 775 9.59 -5.67 29.14
C PHE A 775 9.59 -5.92 30.65
N TYR A 776 8.99 -5.00 31.41
CA TYR A 776 9.00 -5.00 32.88
C TYR A 776 7.59 -4.87 33.42
N ARG A 777 7.18 -5.82 34.26
CA ARG A 777 5.92 -5.80 35.02
C ARG A 777 6.12 -5.13 36.36
N PHE A 778 5.26 -4.18 36.74
CA PHE A 778 5.32 -3.48 38.00
C PHE A 778 3.93 -3.31 38.62
N GLY A 779 3.89 -2.79 39.84
CA GLY A 779 2.66 -2.65 40.62
C GLY A 779 2.27 -3.92 41.37
N TYR A 780 1.00 -4.06 41.69
CA TYR A 780 0.46 -5.11 42.57
C TYR A 780 0.80 -6.52 42.13
N TYR A 781 0.79 -6.80 40.82
CA TYR A 781 1.05 -8.14 40.27
C TYR A 781 2.52 -8.40 39.93
N SER A 782 3.44 -7.54 40.36
CA SER A 782 4.88 -7.80 40.23
C SER A 782 5.31 -8.92 41.18
N ASN A 783 6.35 -9.67 40.81
CA ASN A 783 7.02 -10.60 41.69
C ASN A 783 7.90 -9.85 42.68
N GLU A 784 8.06 -10.37 43.89
CA GLU A 784 9.03 -9.84 44.90
C GLU A 784 10.47 -9.82 44.37
N ASP A 785 10.86 -10.88 43.66
CA ASP A 785 12.11 -10.90 42.92
C ASP A 785 11.95 -10.08 41.65
N TRP A 786 12.50 -8.88 41.63
CA TRP A 786 12.43 -7.93 40.54
C TRP A 786 12.91 -8.51 39.19
N LYS A 787 13.90 -9.46 39.22
CA LYS A 787 14.42 -10.11 38.01
C LYS A 787 13.34 -10.94 37.29
N LYS A 788 12.39 -11.50 38.00
CA LYS A 788 11.29 -12.28 37.44
C LYS A 788 10.24 -11.41 36.74
N ASN A 789 10.29 -10.09 36.99
CA ASN A 789 9.44 -9.11 36.34
C ASN A 789 9.99 -8.67 34.97
N ILE A 790 11.26 -8.93 34.68
CA ILE A 790 11.91 -8.59 33.41
C ILE A 790 11.77 -9.78 32.44
N VAL A 791 11.28 -9.50 31.25
CA VAL A 791 11.13 -10.49 30.19
C VAL A 791 11.81 -10.00 28.91
N PRO A 792 12.98 -10.57 28.56
CA PRO A 792 13.61 -10.32 27.27
C PRO A 792 12.85 -11.03 26.15
N LYS A 793 12.72 -10.37 24.98
CA LYS A 793 12.04 -10.92 23.81
C LYS A 793 12.73 -10.57 22.51
N ILE A 794 12.55 -11.42 21.51
CA ILE A 794 12.91 -11.12 20.14
C ILE A 794 11.80 -10.24 19.55
N VAL A 795 12.17 -9.13 18.92
CA VAL A 795 11.23 -8.26 18.21
C VAL A 795 11.37 -8.53 16.72
N VAL A 796 10.28 -8.90 16.09
CA VAL A 796 10.22 -9.15 14.63
C VAL A 796 9.34 -8.08 14.01
N GLY A 797 9.85 -7.41 12.98
CA GLY A 797 9.12 -6.45 12.17
C GLY A 797 8.97 -6.92 10.74
N PHE A 798 7.80 -6.70 10.16
CA PHE A 798 7.52 -6.89 8.74
C PHE A 798 7.01 -5.57 8.17
N THR A 799 7.59 -5.12 7.07
CA THR A 799 7.15 -3.94 6.31
C THR A 799 6.65 -4.46 4.97
N PHE A 800 5.34 -4.49 4.78
CA PHE A 800 4.70 -4.93 3.54
C PHE A 800 4.29 -3.74 2.71
#